data_f529b57bf42f88c428339cc28a569b0c
#
_entry.id   f529b57bf42f88c428339cc28a569b0c
#
_cell.length_a   1.000
_cell.length_b   1.000
_cell.length_c   1.000
_cell.angle_alpha   90.00
_cell.angle_beta   90.00
_cell.angle_gamma   90.00
#
_symmetry.space_group_name_H-M   'P 1'
#
loop_
_entity.id
_entity.type
_entity.pdbx_description
1 polymer ?
#
loop_
_entity_poly.entity_id
_entity_poly.type
_entity_poly.pdbx_seq_one_letter_code
_entity_poly.pdbx_strand_id
1 'polypeptide(L)'
;RTLFMDTKSIQSYNNSFEQLVKDLTKYQSKDYRIVVASPSVTRAKRLSSDLRENGLVVTYDKDLKYGVEAGQIVVTAGKLLTGIEYPAAKWVLISEGDIFKGREEKKRRKKEKKKQGEKIRSFADINIGDYVVHEKHGVGIYRGIEKITTDGVEKDYISIEYQGGDNLFILASALDQIAKYASANARKPKLHKLGGNEWKKTKTRVKGQVKDIAEELVQLYALRQAKEGYVYDKDSVWQKEFEELFPYDETQDQLNAIDDTKRDMESKKIMDRLICGDVGYGKTEVAIRAAFKAVDNGKQVAYLVPTTILAQQHYNTFVQRMKDFPVRVDLLCRFRTASQQKKTIGDLKKGLVDILIGTHRVLSKDVQFKDLGLLIIDEEQRFGVTHKEKIKQMKQNIDVLTLTATPIPRTLHMSLIGIRDMSVLEEAPQDRTPIQTYVMEYNDEMVREAISRELARGGQVYYVYNRVNNIEEITNQIRKLVPEASVAFAHGQMSERELEKIMYGFINGEIDVLVSTTIIETGLDISNANTMIIHDADQMGLSQLYQLRGRVGRSNRTAYAFLMYRRNKMLKEIAEKRLHAIREFTELGSGIKIAMRDLELRGAGNLLGAEQHGHMEAVGYDLYCKMLNEAVQEAKGIEVQEDFETTIDLQINAYIPEKYIPNEYQKLDVYKRIAAIESREEMEDMAEELTDRFGDIPKKVEKLLEVAALKAQAHQLYVTAVEQKG
;
A
#
# COMPACT_ATOMS: atom_id res chain seq x y z
N ARG A 1 -35.05 -16.07 19.01
CA ARG A 1 -35.59 -16.44 17.67
C ARG A 1 -34.60 -15.92 16.64
N THR A 2 -33.93 -16.83 15.93
CA THR A 2 -33.06 -16.49 14.79
C THR A 2 -33.92 -16.44 13.54
N LEU A 3 -33.96 -15.30 12.86
CA LEU A 3 -34.64 -15.15 11.57
C LEU A 3 -33.60 -15.30 10.47
N PHE A 4 -33.76 -16.26 9.59
CA PHE A 4 -32.96 -16.41 8.39
C PHE A 4 -33.60 -15.63 7.25
N MET A 5 -32.85 -14.69 6.67
CA MET A 5 -33.26 -13.98 5.45
C MET A 5 -32.40 -14.50 4.30
N ASP A 6 -33.07 -15.10 3.30
CA ASP A 6 -32.39 -15.52 2.06
C ASP A 6 -32.15 -14.29 1.19
N THR A 7 -30.88 -14.00 0.94
CA THR A 7 -30.44 -12.83 0.15
C THR A 7 -29.47 -13.26 -0.92
N LYS A 8 -29.53 -12.62 -2.09
CA LYS A 8 -28.57 -12.82 -3.18
C LYS A 8 -27.87 -11.51 -3.52
N SER A 9 -26.58 -11.57 -3.79
CA SER A 9 -25.84 -10.43 -4.32
C SER A 9 -26.20 -10.20 -5.79
N ILE A 10 -26.26 -8.94 -6.19
CA ILE A 10 -26.44 -8.56 -7.60
C ILE A 10 -25.12 -8.77 -8.34
N GLN A 11 -25.19 -9.41 -9.50
CA GLN A 11 -24.03 -9.53 -10.38
C GLN A 11 -23.75 -8.19 -11.07
N SER A 12 -22.46 -7.85 -11.20
CA SER A 12 -22.06 -6.62 -11.88
C SER A 12 -22.44 -6.67 -13.36
N TYR A 13 -23.05 -5.60 -13.84
CA TYR A 13 -23.43 -5.46 -15.25
C TYR A 13 -22.28 -5.04 -16.17
N ASN A 14 -21.11 -4.73 -15.63
CA ASN A 14 -19.87 -4.40 -16.38
C ASN A 14 -20.11 -3.42 -17.54
N ASN A 15 -20.85 -2.35 -17.29
CA ASN A 15 -21.27 -1.35 -18.30
C ASN A 15 -22.21 -1.87 -19.41
N SER A 16 -22.75 -3.06 -19.29
CA SER A 16 -23.76 -3.56 -20.23
C SER A 16 -25.14 -3.04 -19.86
N PHE A 17 -25.51 -1.87 -20.38
CA PHE A 17 -26.83 -1.31 -20.16
C PHE A 17 -27.94 -2.20 -20.74
N GLU A 18 -27.65 -2.92 -21.82
CA GLU A 18 -28.58 -3.90 -22.42
C GLU A 18 -28.91 -5.05 -21.46
N GLN A 19 -27.90 -5.55 -20.72
CA GLN A 19 -28.09 -6.59 -19.74
C GLN A 19 -28.90 -6.11 -18.52
N LEU A 20 -28.64 -4.88 -18.07
CA LEU A 20 -29.43 -4.23 -17.03
C LEU A 20 -30.92 -4.14 -17.44
N VAL A 21 -31.20 -3.67 -18.63
CA VAL A 21 -32.61 -3.53 -19.16
C VAL A 21 -33.27 -4.90 -19.21
N LYS A 22 -32.58 -5.95 -19.68
CA LYS A 22 -33.09 -7.32 -19.69
C LYS A 22 -33.44 -7.83 -18.28
N ASP A 23 -32.56 -7.63 -17.32
CA ASP A 23 -32.76 -8.07 -15.94
C ASP A 23 -33.89 -7.26 -15.25
N LEU A 24 -33.92 -5.95 -15.44
CA LEU A 24 -35.01 -5.11 -14.93
C LEU A 24 -36.36 -5.56 -15.49
N THR A 25 -36.47 -5.85 -16.79
CA THR A 25 -37.69 -6.38 -17.42
C THR A 25 -38.08 -7.73 -16.82
N LYS A 26 -37.10 -8.61 -16.57
CA LYS A 26 -37.29 -9.91 -15.91
C LYS A 26 -37.77 -9.79 -14.47
N TYR A 27 -37.22 -8.87 -13.69
CA TYR A 27 -37.70 -8.59 -12.33
C TYR A 27 -39.14 -7.99 -12.35
N GLN A 28 -39.39 -7.08 -13.27
CA GLN A 28 -40.73 -6.48 -13.45
C GLN A 28 -41.78 -7.54 -13.78
N SER A 29 -41.48 -8.47 -14.69
CA SER A 29 -42.41 -9.55 -15.07
C SER A 29 -42.68 -10.56 -13.93
N LYS A 30 -41.86 -10.56 -12.89
CA LYS A 30 -42.01 -11.41 -11.69
C LYS A 30 -42.58 -10.64 -10.49
N ASP A 31 -43.13 -9.44 -10.71
CA ASP A 31 -43.70 -8.56 -9.69
C ASP A 31 -42.71 -8.17 -8.56
N TYR A 32 -41.42 -8.03 -8.88
CA TYR A 32 -40.45 -7.48 -7.92
C TYR A 32 -40.64 -5.98 -7.73
N ARG A 33 -40.38 -5.51 -6.52
CA ARG A 33 -40.21 -4.09 -6.21
C ARG A 33 -38.77 -3.72 -6.48
N ILE A 34 -38.51 -2.83 -7.43
CA ILE A 34 -37.19 -2.56 -7.96
C ILE A 34 -36.76 -1.14 -7.60
N VAL A 35 -35.65 -1.02 -6.87
CA VAL A 35 -35.02 0.25 -6.54
C VAL A 35 -33.65 0.32 -7.16
N VAL A 36 -33.37 1.38 -7.92
CA VAL A 36 -32.06 1.66 -8.47
C VAL A 36 -31.53 2.91 -7.79
N ALA A 37 -30.43 2.79 -7.04
CA ALA A 37 -29.82 3.87 -6.28
C ALA A 37 -28.62 4.45 -7.02
N SER A 38 -28.57 5.78 -7.11
CA SER A 38 -27.46 6.54 -7.68
C SER A 38 -26.95 7.56 -6.65
N PRO A 39 -25.63 7.81 -6.55
CA PRO A 39 -25.04 8.64 -5.49
C PRO A 39 -25.50 10.10 -5.47
N SER A 40 -26.02 10.63 -6.58
CA SER A 40 -26.46 12.02 -6.66
C SER A 40 -27.79 12.19 -7.36
N VAL A 41 -28.47 13.30 -7.04
CA VAL A 41 -29.77 13.67 -7.66
C VAL A 41 -29.64 13.83 -9.18
N THR A 42 -28.57 14.45 -9.64
CA THR A 42 -28.32 14.69 -11.06
C THR A 42 -28.13 13.38 -11.83
N ARG A 43 -27.33 12.45 -11.28
CA ARG A 43 -27.10 11.12 -11.87
C ARG A 43 -28.36 10.26 -11.84
N ALA A 44 -29.10 10.27 -10.72
CA ALA A 44 -30.35 9.52 -10.60
C ALA A 44 -31.37 9.95 -11.65
N LYS A 45 -31.52 11.26 -11.89
CA LYS A 45 -32.42 11.80 -12.93
C LYS A 45 -31.94 11.37 -14.32
N ARG A 46 -30.62 11.45 -14.61
CA ARG A 46 -30.07 11.01 -15.88
C ARG A 46 -30.29 9.52 -16.10
N LEU A 47 -29.99 8.69 -15.12
CA LEU A 47 -30.23 7.25 -15.17
C LEU A 47 -31.69 6.92 -15.41
N SER A 48 -32.61 7.65 -14.76
CA SER A 48 -34.06 7.52 -14.99
C SER A 48 -34.45 7.87 -16.43
N SER A 49 -33.86 8.90 -17.05
CA SER A 49 -34.04 9.22 -18.47
C SER A 49 -33.51 8.13 -19.39
N ASP A 50 -32.28 7.70 -19.15
CA ASP A 50 -31.63 6.67 -19.96
C ASP A 50 -32.41 5.34 -19.94
N LEU A 51 -32.97 4.94 -18.79
CA LEU A 51 -33.83 3.76 -18.67
C LEU A 51 -35.15 3.91 -19.40
N ARG A 52 -35.77 5.10 -19.38
CA ARG A 52 -37.02 5.41 -20.13
C ARG A 52 -36.77 5.39 -21.64
N GLU A 53 -35.66 5.94 -22.10
CA GLU A 53 -35.26 5.92 -23.52
C GLU A 53 -35.07 4.49 -24.04
N ASN A 54 -34.72 3.55 -23.14
CA ASN A 54 -34.64 2.13 -23.44
C ASN A 54 -35.94 1.35 -23.21
N GLY A 55 -37.09 2.04 -23.12
CA GLY A 55 -38.42 1.45 -23.14
C GLY A 55 -38.95 0.96 -21.79
N LEU A 56 -38.27 1.27 -20.67
CA LEU A 56 -38.75 0.92 -19.34
C LEU A 56 -39.66 2.04 -18.73
N VAL A 57 -40.69 1.62 -18.01
CA VAL A 57 -41.50 2.55 -17.22
C VAL A 57 -40.83 2.76 -15.86
N VAL A 58 -40.18 3.91 -15.69
CA VAL A 58 -39.39 4.22 -14.52
C VAL A 58 -39.86 5.49 -13.84
N THR A 59 -40.00 5.44 -12.53
CA THR A 59 -40.37 6.60 -11.69
C THR A 59 -39.11 7.11 -10.98
N TYR A 60 -38.91 8.43 -10.99
CA TYR A 60 -37.89 9.04 -10.14
C TYR A 60 -38.52 9.55 -8.85
N ASP A 61 -38.08 9.05 -7.69
CA ASP A 61 -38.51 9.55 -6.37
C ASP A 61 -37.26 9.70 -5.48
N LYS A 62 -36.94 10.95 -5.12
CA LYS A 62 -35.75 11.29 -4.37
C LYS A 62 -35.67 10.62 -2.99
N ASP A 63 -36.79 10.58 -2.30
CA ASP A 63 -36.89 10.22 -0.88
C ASP A 63 -37.69 8.92 -0.65
N LEU A 64 -38.07 8.21 -1.70
CA LEU A 64 -38.96 7.02 -1.67
C LEU A 64 -40.24 7.21 -0.84
N LYS A 65 -40.82 8.40 -0.88
CA LYS A 65 -41.95 8.80 -0.03
C LYS A 65 -43.23 7.99 -0.27
N TYR A 66 -43.42 7.53 -1.50
CA TYR A 66 -44.64 6.85 -1.91
C TYR A 66 -44.51 5.32 -1.87
N GLY A 67 -43.37 4.82 -1.39
CA GLY A 67 -43.06 3.39 -1.44
C GLY A 67 -42.79 2.89 -2.86
N VAL A 68 -42.66 1.58 -3.02
CA VAL A 68 -42.46 0.93 -4.32
C VAL A 68 -43.51 -0.15 -4.48
N GLU A 69 -44.30 -0.10 -5.54
CA GLU A 69 -45.31 -1.10 -5.84
C GLU A 69 -44.71 -2.33 -6.54
N ALA A 70 -45.45 -3.44 -6.53
CA ALA A 70 -45.04 -4.65 -7.24
C ALA A 70 -44.93 -4.38 -8.75
N GLY A 71 -43.84 -4.77 -9.37
CA GLY A 71 -43.54 -4.51 -10.78
C GLY A 71 -43.09 -3.08 -11.10
N GLN A 72 -42.92 -2.20 -10.10
CA GLN A 72 -42.50 -0.83 -10.31
C GLN A 72 -40.95 -0.72 -10.22
N ILE A 73 -40.39 0.10 -11.12
CA ILE A 73 -38.99 0.51 -11.09
C ILE A 73 -38.89 1.95 -10.61
N VAL A 74 -38.20 2.15 -9.48
CA VAL A 74 -37.97 3.49 -8.91
C VAL A 74 -36.48 3.78 -8.89
N VAL A 75 -36.10 4.91 -9.47
CA VAL A 75 -34.72 5.43 -9.36
C VAL A 75 -34.70 6.48 -8.25
N THR A 76 -33.77 6.35 -7.33
CA THR A 76 -33.61 7.24 -6.18
C THR A 76 -32.20 7.79 -6.05
N ALA A 77 -32.08 8.95 -5.40
CA ALA A 77 -30.79 9.48 -4.98
C ALA A 77 -30.43 8.87 -3.63
N GLY A 78 -29.47 7.96 -3.62
CA GLY A 78 -29.01 7.30 -2.41
C GLY A 78 -27.69 6.58 -2.63
N LYS A 79 -26.89 6.46 -1.56
CA LYS A 79 -25.57 5.82 -1.62
C LYS A 79 -25.70 4.36 -1.20
N LEU A 80 -25.49 3.47 -2.14
CA LEU A 80 -25.45 2.04 -1.94
C LEU A 80 -24.15 1.49 -2.55
N LEU A 81 -23.34 0.76 -1.77
CA LEU A 81 -22.05 0.22 -2.25
C LEU A 81 -22.26 -0.93 -3.23
N THR A 82 -23.15 -1.87 -2.89
CA THR A 82 -23.51 -3.02 -3.74
C THR A 82 -25.00 -3.28 -3.62
N GLY A 83 -25.60 -3.74 -4.70
CA GLY A 83 -27.01 -4.12 -4.73
C GLY A 83 -27.26 -5.47 -4.05
N ILE A 84 -28.54 -5.73 -3.75
CA ILE A 84 -28.99 -6.95 -3.08
C ILE A 84 -30.37 -7.35 -3.57
N GLU A 85 -30.60 -8.65 -3.73
CA GLU A 85 -31.88 -9.25 -4.03
C GLU A 85 -32.43 -9.97 -2.80
N TYR A 86 -33.71 -9.75 -2.49
CA TYR A 86 -34.48 -10.46 -1.47
C TYR A 86 -35.59 -11.28 -2.15
N PRO A 87 -35.33 -12.52 -2.57
CA PRO A 87 -36.30 -13.30 -3.36
C PRO A 87 -37.62 -13.56 -2.63
N ALA A 88 -37.56 -13.86 -1.33
CA ALA A 88 -38.75 -14.14 -0.51
C ALA A 88 -39.69 -12.91 -0.37
N ALA A 89 -39.12 -11.72 -0.38
CA ALA A 89 -39.86 -10.45 -0.28
C ALA A 89 -40.17 -9.85 -1.66
N LYS A 90 -39.63 -10.43 -2.73
CA LYS A 90 -39.66 -9.88 -4.10
C LYS A 90 -39.16 -8.43 -4.16
N TRP A 91 -38.03 -8.17 -3.50
CA TRP A 91 -37.33 -6.91 -3.53
C TRP A 91 -35.99 -7.04 -4.21
N VAL A 92 -35.62 -6.05 -5.01
CA VAL A 92 -34.27 -5.91 -5.55
C VAL A 92 -33.82 -4.46 -5.46
N LEU A 93 -32.66 -4.26 -4.91
CA LEU A 93 -31.95 -2.99 -4.87
C LEU A 93 -30.70 -3.11 -5.74
N ILE A 94 -30.55 -2.21 -6.70
CA ILE A 94 -29.40 -2.18 -7.62
C ILE A 94 -28.68 -0.86 -7.37
N SER A 95 -27.37 -0.92 -7.23
CA SER A 95 -26.54 0.27 -7.09
C SER A 95 -25.98 0.71 -8.44
N GLU A 96 -25.72 2.00 -8.61
CA GLU A 96 -25.02 2.49 -9.80
C GLU A 96 -23.63 1.84 -9.95
N GLY A 97 -22.97 1.49 -8.83
CA GLY A 97 -21.72 0.75 -8.82
C GLY A 97 -21.81 -0.66 -9.44
N ASP A 98 -22.96 -1.33 -9.34
CA ASP A 98 -23.19 -2.61 -10.00
C ASP A 98 -23.34 -2.45 -11.51
N ILE A 99 -23.83 -1.28 -11.96
CA ILE A 99 -24.08 -0.98 -13.38
C ILE A 99 -22.77 -0.58 -14.09
N PHE A 100 -21.95 0.29 -13.48
CA PHE A 100 -20.82 0.99 -14.11
C PHE A 100 -19.42 0.62 -13.56
N LYS A 101 -19.26 -0.56 -12.96
CA LYS A 101 -18.02 -1.03 -12.33
C LYS A 101 -16.76 -0.95 -13.23
N GLY A 102 -16.93 -0.89 -14.55
CA GLY A 102 -15.81 -0.81 -15.51
C GLY A 102 -15.34 0.60 -15.91
N ARG A 103 -15.99 1.69 -15.43
CA ARG A 103 -15.52 3.07 -15.76
C ARG A 103 -14.33 3.50 -14.91
N GLU A 104 -14.26 3.07 -13.64
CA GLU A 104 -13.11 3.31 -12.78
C GLU A 104 -11.84 2.62 -13.30
N GLU A 105 -11.94 1.39 -13.79
CA GLU A 105 -10.80 0.65 -14.36
C GLU A 105 -10.29 1.27 -15.68
N LYS A 106 -11.19 1.71 -16.57
CA LYS A 106 -10.78 2.34 -17.83
C LYS A 106 -10.15 3.73 -17.64
N LYS A 107 -10.59 4.51 -16.62
CA LYS A 107 -9.99 5.81 -16.30
C LYS A 107 -8.63 5.65 -15.61
N ARG A 108 -8.46 4.63 -14.74
CA ARG A 108 -7.15 4.27 -14.17
C ARG A 108 -6.15 3.88 -15.29
N ARG A 109 -6.55 3.08 -16.27
CA ARG A 109 -5.69 2.69 -17.41
C ARG A 109 -5.19 3.87 -18.27
N LYS A 110 -5.90 4.99 -18.32
CA LYS A 110 -5.47 6.20 -19.05
C LYS A 110 -4.47 7.08 -18.29
N LYS A 111 -4.49 7.03 -16.93
CA LYS A 111 -3.62 7.85 -16.05
C LYS A 111 -2.15 7.45 -16.07
N GLU A 112 -1.83 6.22 -16.44
CA GLU A 112 -0.49 5.64 -16.23
C GLU A 112 0.53 5.90 -17.36
N LYS A 113 0.14 6.52 -18.47
CA LYS A 113 1.07 6.80 -19.58
C LYS A 113 2.00 8.01 -19.39
N LYS A 114 1.89 8.74 -18.28
CA LYS A 114 2.77 9.88 -17.96
C LYS A 114 3.02 9.96 -16.48
N LYS A 115 4.09 9.38 -15.97
CA LYS A 115 4.83 9.88 -14.80
C LYS A 115 6.12 9.11 -14.58
N GLN A 116 7.16 9.50 -15.29
CA GLN A 116 8.52 9.44 -14.76
C GLN A 116 8.64 10.58 -13.74
N GLY A 117 8.83 10.25 -12.46
CA GLY A 117 9.02 11.19 -11.36
C GLY A 117 7.74 11.48 -10.56
N GLU A 118 7.25 10.51 -9.80
CA GLU A 118 6.24 10.80 -8.79
C GLU A 118 6.81 11.74 -7.71
N LYS A 119 6.26 12.95 -7.61
CA LYS A 119 6.47 13.80 -6.44
C LYS A 119 6.04 13.03 -5.19
N ILE A 120 6.93 12.92 -4.21
CA ILE A 120 6.63 12.33 -2.90
C ILE A 120 5.48 13.14 -2.30
N ARG A 121 4.27 12.58 -2.32
CA ARG A 121 3.13 13.17 -1.63
C ARG A 121 3.30 12.83 -0.15
N SER A 122 3.36 13.84 0.72
CA SER A 122 3.34 13.64 2.17
C SER A 122 2.08 12.85 2.55
N PHE A 123 2.26 11.64 3.06
CA PHE A 123 1.16 10.77 3.50
C PHE A 123 0.77 11.03 4.96
N ALA A 124 1.42 11.99 5.63
CA ALA A 124 1.17 12.25 7.03
C ALA A 124 -0.10 13.08 7.22
N ASP A 125 -1.02 12.55 8.01
CA ASP A 125 -2.22 13.27 8.42
C ASP A 125 -1.87 14.33 9.46
N ILE A 126 -2.33 15.55 9.24
CA ILE A 126 -2.09 16.69 10.12
C ILE A 126 -3.31 16.86 11.03
N ASN A 127 -3.09 16.81 12.34
CA ASN A 127 -4.12 17.03 13.35
C ASN A 127 -3.89 18.38 14.08
N ILE A 128 -4.95 18.94 14.63
CA ILE A 128 -4.84 20.17 15.45
C ILE A 128 -3.87 19.91 16.60
N GLY A 129 -2.88 20.81 16.76
CA GLY A 129 -1.81 20.68 17.73
C GLY A 129 -0.55 19.99 17.22
N ASP A 130 -0.55 19.44 16.00
CA ASP A 130 0.65 18.91 15.39
C ASP A 130 1.62 20.00 14.99
N TYR A 131 2.91 19.67 15.10
CA TYR A 131 3.96 20.54 14.55
C TYR A 131 4.00 20.38 13.03
N VAL A 132 4.04 21.50 12.33
CA VAL A 132 4.11 21.57 10.87
C VAL A 132 5.28 22.42 10.43
N VAL A 133 5.81 22.12 9.26
CA VAL A 133 6.90 22.90 8.62
C VAL A 133 6.33 23.60 7.41
N HIS A 134 6.43 24.91 7.42
CA HIS A 134 6.21 25.72 6.23
C HIS A 134 7.54 25.99 5.54
N GLU A 135 7.62 25.81 4.23
CA GLU A 135 8.88 25.89 3.49
C GLU A 135 9.60 27.24 3.66
N LYS A 136 8.85 28.34 3.76
CA LYS A 136 9.38 29.73 3.92
C LYS A 136 9.52 30.19 5.37
N HIS A 137 8.65 29.69 6.28
CA HIS A 137 8.52 30.22 7.64
C HIS A 137 9.01 29.27 8.74
N GLY A 138 9.28 28.00 8.41
CA GLY A 138 9.81 27.01 9.34
C GLY A 138 8.74 26.35 10.20
N VAL A 139 9.12 25.90 11.40
CA VAL A 139 8.29 25.08 12.28
C VAL A 139 7.29 25.93 13.06
N GLY A 140 6.01 25.58 12.96
CA GLY A 140 4.89 26.11 13.73
C GLY A 140 3.96 25.00 14.22
N ILE A 141 2.86 25.36 14.86
CA ILE A 141 1.82 24.43 15.35
C ILE A 141 0.54 24.68 14.55
N TYR A 142 0.00 23.60 13.96
CA TYR A 142 -1.28 23.65 13.26
C TYR A 142 -2.44 23.86 14.25
N ARG A 143 -3.26 24.88 14.02
CA ARG A 143 -4.39 25.24 14.88
C ARG A 143 -5.75 24.94 14.29
N GLY A 144 -5.82 24.55 13.04
CA GLY A 144 -7.08 24.21 12.36
C GLY A 144 -7.35 25.04 11.12
N ILE A 145 -8.55 24.87 10.55
CA ILE A 145 -9.03 25.63 9.42
C ILE A 145 -9.95 26.73 9.94
N GLU A 146 -9.63 27.99 9.64
CA GLU A 146 -10.43 29.14 10.01
C GLU A 146 -11.05 29.79 8.78
N LYS A 147 -12.35 30.09 8.85
CA LYS A 147 -13.03 30.85 7.80
C LYS A 147 -12.84 32.34 8.05
N ILE A 148 -12.21 33.02 7.11
CA ILE A 148 -12.00 34.46 7.17
C ILE A 148 -12.79 35.12 6.04
N THR A 149 -13.53 36.18 6.41
CA THR A 149 -14.30 37.00 5.47
C THR A 149 -13.58 38.33 5.29
N THR A 150 -13.11 38.60 4.07
CA THR A 150 -12.49 39.86 3.70
C THR A 150 -13.23 40.46 2.51
N ASP A 151 -13.67 41.70 2.62
CA ASP A 151 -14.42 42.44 1.57
C ASP A 151 -15.65 41.70 1.06
N GLY A 152 -16.36 40.95 1.95
CA GLY A 152 -17.54 40.15 1.59
C GLY A 152 -17.25 38.81 0.93
N VAL A 153 -15.96 38.43 0.79
CA VAL A 153 -15.53 37.14 0.24
C VAL A 153 -15.12 36.21 1.38
N GLU A 154 -15.74 35.04 1.43
CA GLU A 154 -15.41 34.00 2.40
C GLU A 154 -14.37 33.03 1.81
N LYS A 155 -13.28 32.81 2.53
CA LYS A 155 -12.25 31.80 2.19
C LYS A 155 -11.86 31.03 3.43
N ASP A 156 -11.49 29.74 3.27
CA ASP A 156 -10.91 28.93 4.32
C ASP A 156 -9.39 29.12 4.36
N TYR A 157 -8.87 29.38 5.57
CA TYR A 157 -7.45 29.56 5.84
C TYR A 157 -6.98 28.53 6.85
N ILE A 158 -5.77 28.06 6.66
CA ILE A 158 -5.04 27.22 7.61
C ILE A 158 -4.33 28.15 8.58
N SER A 159 -4.59 27.97 9.88
CA SER A 159 -3.98 28.72 10.96
C SER A 159 -2.78 27.96 11.54
N ILE A 160 -1.62 28.62 11.55
CA ILE A 160 -0.37 28.06 12.09
C ILE A 160 0.19 29.05 13.10
N GLU A 161 0.35 28.61 14.35
CA GLU A 161 0.92 29.39 15.43
C GLU A 161 2.44 29.22 15.48
N TYR A 162 3.16 30.32 15.57
CA TYR A 162 4.62 30.43 15.68
C TYR A 162 5.08 30.88 17.05
N GLN A 163 6.40 31.00 17.24
CA GLN A 163 6.99 31.44 18.49
C GLN A 163 6.51 32.88 18.85
N GLY A 164 5.98 33.04 20.06
CA GLY A 164 5.46 34.33 20.55
C GLY A 164 3.95 34.49 20.40
N GLY A 165 3.24 33.50 19.84
CA GLY A 165 1.79 33.53 19.62
C GLY A 165 1.39 34.19 18.28
N ASP A 166 2.35 34.46 17.40
CA ASP A 166 2.08 34.98 16.07
C ASP A 166 1.41 33.90 15.22
N ASN A 167 0.32 34.21 14.51
CA ASN A 167 -0.39 33.30 13.63
C ASN A 167 -0.14 33.65 12.17
N LEU A 168 0.16 32.62 11.39
CA LEU A 168 0.21 32.67 9.92
C LEU A 168 -1.06 32.03 9.35
N PHE A 169 -1.74 32.77 8.50
CA PHE A 169 -2.91 32.30 7.78
C PHE A 169 -2.55 32.05 6.33
N ILE A 170 -2.74 30.80 5.89
CA ILE A 170 -2.45 30.35 4.52
C ILE A 170 -3.75 29.88 3.90
N LEU A 171 -4.01 30.23 2.65
CA LEU A 171 -5.17 29.72 1.92
C LEU A 171 -5.19 28.20 1.96
N ALA A 172 -6.34 27.61 2.25
CA ALA A 172 -6.48 26.14 2.28
C ALA A 172 -6.15 25.47 0.93
N SER A 173 -6.26 26.22 -0.17
CA SER A 173 -5.82 25.81 -1.52
C SER A 173 -4.29 25.75 -1.71
N ALA A 174 -3.51 26.26 -0.75
CA ALA A 174 -2.04 26.25 -0.76
C ALA A 174 -1.47 25.31 0.31
N LEU A 175 -2.21 24.26 0.67
CA LEU A 175 -1.81 23.27 1.69
C LEU A 175 -0.57 22.45 1.27
N ASP A 176 -0.22 22.42 0.01
CA ASP A 176 1.01 21.86 -0.55
C ASP A 176 2.31 22.47 -0.02
N GLN A 177 2.25 23.69 0.57
CA GLN A 177 3.37 24.39 1.19
C GLN A 177 3.68 23.93 2.62
N ILE A 178 2.84 23.05 3.20
CA ILE A 178 2.94 22.63 4.59
C ILE A 178 3.17 21.14 4.64
N ALA A 179 4.17 20.73 5.41
CA ALA A 179 4.44 19.32 5.72
C ALA A 179 4.34 19.08 7.24
N LYS A 180 3.93 17.86 7.62
CA LYS A 180 3.95 17.47 9.03
C LYS A 180 5.39 17.39 9.52
N TYR A 181 5.68 17.97 10.66
CA TYR A 181 6.98 17.82 11.30
C TYR A 181 7.05 16.47 12.03
N ALA A 182 7.81 15.52 11.46
CA ALA A 182 8.07 14.24 12.10
C ALA A 182 9.39 14.34 12.91
N SER A 183 9.31 14.25 14.23
CA SER A 183 10.48 14.21 15.12
C SER A 183 10.82 12.80 15.53
N ALA A 184 12.12 12.46 15.47
CA ALA A 184 12.64 11.16 15.88
C ALA A 184 12.63 10.95 17.40
N ASN A 185 12.79 12.00 18.14
CA ASN A 185 12.80 11.99 19.59
C ASN A 185 11.53 12.69 20.11
N ALA A 186 10.95 12.22 21.18
CA ALA A 186 9.81 12.85 21.86
C ALA A 186 10.07 14.30 22.34
N ARG A 187 11.11 14.96 21.84
CA ARG A 187 11.43 16.36 22.12
C ARG A 187 10.60 17.26 21.22
N LYS A 188 9.86 18.16 21.81
CA LYS A 188 9.13 19.21 21.11
C LYS A 188 10.11 20.06 20.30
N PRO A 189 9.90 20.25 18.98
CA PRO A 189 10.78 21.11 18.19
C PRO A 189 10.70 22.55 18.68
N LYS A 190 11.76 23.32 18.48
CA LYS A 190 11.75 24.73 18.72
C LYS A 190 10.91 25.44 17.66
N LEU A 191 9.90 26.19 18.07
CA LEU A 191 9.12 27.04 17.17
C LEU A 191 9.99 28.14 16.61
N HIS A 192 9.81 28.47 15.35
CA HIS A 192 10.49 29.59 14.70
C HIS A 192 9.69 30.87 14.90
N LYS A 193 10.37 32.01 14.79
CA LYS A 193 9.74 33.33 14.81
C LYS A 193 9.42 33.77 13.40
N LEU A 194 8.19 34.24 13.15
CA LEU A 194 7.79 34.84 11.88
C LEU A 194 8.70 36.02 11.50
N GLY A 195 9.20 36.05 10.27
CA GLY A 195 10.12 37.07 9.79
C GLY A 195 11.58 36.96 10.32
N GLY A 196 11.89 35.93 11.12
CA GLY A 196 13.23 35.68 11.63
C GLY A 196 14.18 35.06 10.61
N ASN A 197 15.50 35.33 10.78
CA ASN A 197 16.54 34.74 9.89
C ASN A 197 17.01 33.35 10.32
N GLU A 198 16.57 32.82 11.47
CA GLU A 198 17.00 31.50 11.96
C GLU A 198 16.65 30.36 10.99
N TRP A 199 15.43 30.38 10.47
CA TRP A 199 14.97 29.36 9.52
C TRP A 199 15.76 29.37 8.21
N LYS A 200 16.00 30.55 7.65
CA LYS A 200 16.80 30.71 6.43
C LYS A 200 18.22 30.19 6.61
N LYS A 201 18.87 30.47 7.75
CA LYS A 201 20.20 29.92 8.08
C LYS A 201 20.19 28.42 8.23
N THR A 202 19.16 27.86 8.90
CA THR A 202 18.99 26.40 9.06
C THR A 202 18.82 25.72 7.71
N LYS A 203 17.93 26.22 6.86
CA LYS A 203 17.67 25.70 5.50
C LYS A 203 18.96 25.72 4.64
N THR A 204 19.70 26.84 4.63
CA THR A 204 20.95 26.97 3.86
C THR A 204 22.02 25.99 4.34
N ARG A 205 22.18 25.82 5.66
CA ARG A 205 23.12 24.85 6.23
C ARG A 205 22.77 23.42 5.81
N VAL A 206 21.51 23.03 5.95
CA VAL A 206 21.06 21.67 5.57
C VAL A 206 21.20 21.47 4.07
N LYS A 207 20.90 22.46 3.22
CA LYS A 207 21.06 22.38 1.76
C LYS A 207 22.54 22.11 1.36
N GLY A 208 23.51 22.76 2.02
CA GLY A 208 24.93 22.49 1.76
C GLY A 208 25.31 21.06 2.08
N GLN A 209 24.91 20.55 3.24
CA GLN A 209 25.23 19.20 3.68
C GLN A 209 24.53 18.11 2.85
N VAL A 210 23.30 18.36 2.44
CA VAL A 210 22.54 17.48 1.54
C VAL A 210 23.23 17.37 0.17
N LYS A 211 23.88 18.44 -0.29
CA LYS A 211 24.64 18.44 -1.55
C LYS A 211 25.84 17.50 -1.48
N ASP A 212 26.61 17.54 -0.39
CA ASP A 212 27.77 16.64 -0.20
C ASP A 212 27.32 15.15 -0.22
N ILE A 213 26.21 14.86 0.45
CA ILE A 213 25.60 13.51 0.47
C ILE A 213 25.14 13.10 -0.93
N ALA A 214 24.50 13.99 -1.65
CA ALA A 214 24.01 13.72 -3.01
C ALA A 214 25.17 13.40 -3.97
N GLU A 215 26.28 14.14 -3.88
CA GLU A 215 27.48 13.89 -4.68
C GLU A 215 28.08 12.50 -4.38
N GLU A 216 28.18 12.11 -3.12
CA GLU A 216 28.65 10.76 -2.73
C GLU A 216 27.74 9.65 -3.27
N LEU A 217 26.41 9.83 -3.12
CA LEU A 217 25.42 8.88 -3.61
C LEU A 217 25.44 8.74 -5.13
N VAL A 218 25.57 9.85 -5.85
CA VAL A 218 25.62 9.87 -7.32
C VAL A 218 26.93 9.24 -7.81
N GLN A 219 28.07 9.44 -7.12
CA GLN A 219 29.32 8.77 -7.46
C GLN A 219 29.20 7.23 -7.32
N LEU A 220 28.61 6.75 -6.24
CA LEU A 220 28.35 5.32 -6.04
C LEU A 220 27.42 4.75 -7.12
N TYR A 221 26.41 5.51 -7.50
CA TYR A 221 25.48 5.14 -8.57
C TYR A 221 26.15 5.17 -9.96
N ALA A 222 26.95 6.20 -10.25
CA ALA A 222 27.67 6.33 -11.51
C ALA A 222 28.70 5.20 -11.71
N LEU A 223 29.43 4.79 -10.68
CA LEU A 223 30.35 3.64 -10.71
C LEU A 223 29.63 2.34 -11.10
N ARG A 224 28.37 2.19 -10.72
CA ARG A 224 27.55 1.04 -11.08
C ARG A 224 27.00 1.15 -12.48
N GLN A 225 26.53 2.33 -12.89
CA GLN A 225 26.00 2.59 -14.23
C GLN A 225 27.08 2.58 -15.34
N ALA A 226 28.34 2.82 -14.99
CA ALA A 226 29.46 2.74 -15.92
C ALA A 226 29.77 1.32 -16.40
N LYS A 227 29.20 0.29 -15.73
CA LYS A 227 29.33 -1.11 -16.15
C LYS A 227 28.16 -1.47 -17.06
N GLU A 228 28.47 -1.99 -18.24
CA GLU A 228 27.44 -2.53 -19.13
C GLU A 228 26.97 -3.89 -18.59
N GLY A 229 25.65 -4.05 -18.45
CA GLY A 229 24.98 -5.30 -18.13
C GLY A 229 24.77 -6.18 -19.36
N TYR A 230 24.29 -7.40 -19.12
CA TYR A 230 23.78 -8.24 -20.20
C TYR A 230 22.43 -7.68 -20.68
N VAL A 231 22.28 -7.52 -21.99
CA VAL A 231 21.03 -7.06 -22.61
C VAL A 231 20.22 -8.28 -23.01
N TYR A 232 19.07 -8.47 -22.36
CA TYR A 232 18.16 -9.57 -22.70
C TYR A 232 17.36 -9.27 -23.96
N ASP A 233 17.04 -10.30 -24.73
CA ASP A 233 16.22 -10.18 -25.91
C ASP A 233 14.77 -9.82 -25.57
N LYS A 234 14.02 -9.29 -26.52
CA LYS A 234 12.58 -9.08 -26.40
C LYS A 234 11.87 -10.44 -26.16
N ASP A 235 10.65 -10.36 -25.62
CA ASP A 235 9.87 -11.55 -25.31
C ASP A 235 9.73 -12.49 -26.49
N SER A 236 10.16 -13.73 -26.30
CA SER A 236 9.98 -14.83 -27.23
C SER A 236 8.52 -15.32 -27.25
N VAL A 237 8.22 -16.24 -28.17
CA VAL A 237 6.91 -16.93 -28.17
C VAL A 237 6.71 -17.71 -26.88
N TRP A 238 7.77 -18.36 -26.35
CA TRP A 238 7.70 -19.12 -25.11
C TRP A 238 7.43 -18.24 -23.88
N GLN A 239 7.99 -17.02 -23.83
CA GLN A 239 7.70 -16.07 -22.77
C GLN A 239 6.20 -15.70 -22.77
N LYS A 240 5.62 -15.46 -23.95
CA LYS A 240 4.20 -15.10 -24.08
C LYS A 240 3.29 -16.27 -23.68
N GLU A 241 3.57 -17.49 -24.16
CA GLU A 241 2.84 -18.69 -23.76
C GLU A 241 2.93 -18.94 -22.25
N PHE A 242 4.11 -18.74 -21.67
CA PHE A 242 4.33 -18.86 -20.23
C PHE A 242 3.47 -17.89 -19.43
N GLU A 243 3.35 -16.64 -19.89
CA GLU A 243 2.55 -15.61 -19.24
C GLU A 243 1.05 -15.86 -19.38
N GLU A 244 0.59 -16.33 -20.55
CA GLU A 244 -0.81 -16.70 -20.79
C GLU A 244 -1.29 -17.88 -19.92
N LEU A 245 -0.38 -18.75 -19.47
CA LEU A 245 -0.69 -19.85 -18.55
C LEU A 245 -0.86 -19.41 -17.09
N PHE A 246 -0.78 -18.12 -16.79
CA PHE A 246 -1.05 -17.61 -15.44
C PHE A 246 -2.56 -17.70 -15.13
N PRO A 247 -2.95 -18.40 -14.04
CA PRO A 247 -4.37 -18.75 -13.81
C PRO A 247 -5.22 -17.61 -13.23
N TYR A 248 -4.65 -16.45 -13.00
CA TYR A 248 -5.33 -15.29 -12.37
C TYR A 248 -5.26 -14.10 -13.30
N ASP A 249 -6.22 -13.16 -13.13
CA ASP A 249 -6.17 -11.86 -13.79
C ASP A 249 -5.16 -10.97 -13.08
N GLU A 250 -4.21 -10.42 -13.85
CA GLU A 250 -3.23 -9.48 -13.33
C GLU A 250 -3.88 -8.13 -13.01
N THR A 251 -3.43 -7.53 -11.91
CA THR A 251 -3.73 -6.12 -11.64
C THR A 251 -2.89 -5.22 -12.55
N GLN A 252 -3.32 -3.96 -12.72
CA GLN A 252 -2.56 -3.02 -13.56
C GLN A 252 -1.16 -2.77 -12.99
N ASP A 253 -1.03 -2.67 -11.67
CA ASP A 253 0.27 -2.49 -11.00
C ASP A 253 1.21 -3.66 -11.23
N GLN A 254 0.68 -4.90 -11.26
CA GLN A 254 1.46 -6.10 -11.60
C GLN A 254 1.98 -6.01 -13.04
N LEU A 255 1.11 -5.66 -14.00
CA LEU A 255 1.51 -5.51 -15.40
C LEU A 255 2.57 -4.41 -15.56
N ASN A 256 2.41 -3.27 -14.92
CA ASN A 256 3.38 -2.20 -14.95
C ASN A 256 4.74 -2.63 -14.36
N ALA A 257 4.73 -3.33 -13.21
CA ALA A 257 5.94 -3.83 -12.58
C ALA A 257 6.66 -4.88 -13.45
N ILE A 258 5.90 -5.73 -14.15
CA ILE A 258 6.42 -6.72 -15.11
C ILE A 258 7.07 -5.99 -16.28
N ASP A 259 6.39 -5.03 -16.88
CA ASP A 259 6.87 -4.27 -18.04
C ASP A 259 8.12 -3.43 -17.67
N ASP A 260 8.14 -2.80 -16.51
CA ASP A 260 9.30 -2.07 -15.99
C ASP A 260 10.50 -3.00 -15.80
N THR A 261 10.28 -4.17 -15.18
CA THR A 261 11.33 -5.16 -14.95
C THR A 261 11.91 -5.67 -16.28
N LYS A 262 11.05 -5.99 -17.25
CA LYS A 262 11.49 -6.43 -18.60
C LYS A 262 12.27 -5.32 -19.32
N ARG A 263 11.80 -4.08 -19.24
CA ARG A 263 12.48 -2.92 -19.84
C ARG A 263 13.87 -2.72 -19.26
N ASP A 264 14.02 -2.87 -17.95
CA ASP A 264 15.33 -2.79 -17.30
C ASP A 264 16.25 -3.91 -17.78
N MET A 265 15.77 -5.16 -17.85
CA MET A 265 16.54 -6.31 -18.34
C MET A 265 16.93 -6.15 -19.83
N GLU A 266 16.10 -5.53 -20.65
CA GLU A 266 16.37 -5.25 -22.06
C GLU A 266 17.27 -4.04 -22.29
N SER A 267 17.65 -3.33 -21.22
CA SER A 267 18.55 -2.17 -21.28
C SER A 267 20.01 -2.56 -21.09
N LYS A 268 20.94 -1.67 -21.49
CA LYS A 268 22.37 -1.86 -21.22
C LYS A 268 22.77 -1.64 -19.77
N LYS A 269 21.86 -1.10 -18.93
CA LYS A 269 22.11 -0.82 -17.52
C LYS A 269 21.89 -2.08 -16.70
N ILE A 270 22.76 -2.32 -15.71
CA ILE A 270 22.54 -3.38 -14.74
C ILE A 270 21.31 -3.01 -13.89
N MET A 271 20.26 -3.84 -13.95
CA MET A 271 19.04 -3.65 -13.18
C MET A 271 19.32 -3.75 -11.67
N ASP A 272 18.73 -2.84 -10.89
CA ASP A 272 18.56 -2.97 -9.43
C ASP A 272 17.19 -2.42 -9.06
N ARG A 273 16.19 -3.27 -9.26
CA ARG A 273 14.80 -2.87 -9.05
C ARG A 273 14.24 -3.46 -7.77
N LEU A 274 13.51 -2.62 -7.03
CA LEU A 274 12.73 -2.99 -5.86
C LEU A 274 11.26 -3.14 -6.23
N ILE A 275 10.69 -4.32 -6.02
CA ILE A 275 9.24 -4.53 -6.09
C ILE A 275 8.69 -4.46 -4.69
N CYS A 276 7.90 -3.43 -4.42
CA CYS A 276 7.24 -3.21 -3.15
C CYS A 276 5.74 -3.46 -3.28
N GLY A 277 5.17 -4.22 -2.37
CA GLY A 277 3.73 -4.50 -2.36
C GLY A 277 3.36 -5.39 -1.21
N ASP A 278 2.13 -5.32 -0.76
CA ASP A 278 1.65 -6.11 0.37
C ASP A 278 1.79 -7.61 0.15
N VAL A 279 1.71 -8.35 1.23
CA VAL A 279 1.73 -9.82 1.18
C VAL A 279 0.53 -10.30 0.35
N GLY A 280 0.79 -11.17 -0.64
CA GLY A 280 -0.25 -11.70 -1.53
C GLY A 280 -0.63 -10.80 -2.72
N TYR A 281 0.14 -9.72 -3.00
CA TYR A 281 -0.07 -8.83 -4.15
C TYR A 281 0.61 -9.29 -5.44
N GLY A 282 1.08 -10.54 -5.48
CA GLY A 282 1.65 -11.11 -6.69
C GLY A 282 3.10 -10.72 -7.00
N LYS A 283 3.86 -10.18 -6.04
CA LYS A 283 5.30 -9.90 -6.22
C LYS A 283 6.08 -11.08 -6.77
N THR A 284 5.73 -12.29 -6.33
CA THR A 284 6.37 -13.54 -6.77
C THR A 284 6.15 -13.79 -8.25
N GLU A 285 5.00 -13.45 -8.82
CA GLU A 285 4.74 -13.63 -10.26
C GLU A 285 5.61 -12.71 -11.12
N VAL A 286 5.85 -11.46 -10.67
CA VAL A 286 6.81 -10.55 -11.33
C VAL A 286 8.21 -11.20 -11.37
N ALA A 287 8.64 -11.79 -10.25
CA ALA A 287 9.92 -12.48 -10.15
C ALA A 287 9.99 -13.77 -11.02
N ILE A 288 8.90 -14.54 -11.09
CA ILE A 288 8.80 -15.74 -11.91
C ILE A 288 8.94 -15.41 -13.40
N ARG A 289 8.28 -14.34 -13.87
CA ARG A 289 8.38 -13.92 -15.28
C ARG A 289 9.76 -13.37 -15.62
N ALA A 290 10.39 -12.63 -14.72
CA ALA A 290 11.77 -12.20 -14.88
C ALA A 290 12.76 -13.39 -14.91
N ALA A 291 12.55 -14.39 -14.04
CA ALA A 291 13.35 -15.61 -14.03
C ALA A 291 13.20 -16.40 -15.33
N PHE A 292 11.98 -16.56 -15.84
CA PHE A 292 11.75 -17.23 -17.11
C PHE A 292 12.45 -16.50 -18.27
N LYS A 293 12.34 -15.17 -18.32
CA LYS A 293 13.04 -14.35 -19.33
C LYS A 293 14.55 -14.54 -19.29
N ALA A 294 15.15 -14.62 -18.08
CA ALA A 294 16.57 -14.86 -17.94
C ALA A 294 16.97 -16.25 -18.47
N VAL A 295 16.20 -17.29 -18.14
CA VAL A 295 16.45 -18.66 -18.59
C VAL A 295 16.25 -18.80 -20.10
N ASP A 296 15.23 -18.18 -20.66
CA ASP A 296 14.95 -18.15 -22.10
C ASP A 296 16.12 -17.53 -22.91
N ASN A 297 16.88 -16.63 -22.28
CA ASN A 297 18.11 -16.05 -22.81
C ASN A 297 19.38 -16.83 -22.42
N GLY A 298 19.25 -18.05 -21.91
CA GLY A 298 20.36 -18.93 -21.58
C GLY A 298 21.14 -18.55 -20.31
N LYS A 299 20.59 -17.70 -19.44
CA LYS A 299 21.20 -17.28 -18.17
C LYS A 299 20.67 -18.07 -17.00
N GLN A 300 21.50 -18.30 -15.99
CA GLN A 300 21.08 -18.90 -14.74
C GLN A 300 20.50 -17.85 -13.79
N VAL A 301 19.58 -18.29 -12.92
CA VAL A 301 18.91 -17.45 -11.93
C VAL A 301 19.18 -17.98 -10.52
N ALA A 302 19.52 -17.08 -9.61
CA ALA A 302 19.57 -17.35 -8.18
C ALA A 302 18.37 -16.67 -7.48
N TYR A 303 17.61 -17.43 -6.71
CA TYR A 303 16.50 -16.91 -5.90
C TYR A 303 16.82 -17.11 -4.41
N LEU A 304 17.06 -16.02 -3.70
CA LEU A 304 17.42 -16.01 -2.29
C LEU A 304 16.21 -15.73 -1.42
N VAL A 305 15.99 -16.57 -0.42
CA VAL A 305 14.94 -16.41 0.58
C VAL A 305 15.48 -16.55 2.00
N PRO A 306 14.85 -15.92 3.01
CA PRO A 306 15.40 -15.88 4.37
C PRO A 306 15.28 -17.22 5.12
N THR A 307 14.33 -18.10 4.77
CA THR A 307 14.06 -19.34 5.52
C THR A 307 13.93 -20.56 4.61
N THR A 308 14.20 -21.74 5.18
CA THR A 308 14.14 -23.03 4.46
C THR A 308 12.72 -23.38 4.02
N ILE A 309 11.71 -23.07 4.85
CA ILE A 309 10.31 -23.36 4.53
C ILE A 309 9.84 -22.50 3.35
N LEU A 310 10.23 -21.22 3.35
CA LEU A 310 9.92 -20.32 2.24
C LEU A 310 10.64 -20.76 0.94
N ALA A 311 11.88 -21.25 1.07
CA ALA A 311 12.61 -21.82 -0.07
C ALA A 311 11.88 -23.03 -0.68
N GLN A 312 11.36 -23.92 0.15
CA GLN A 312 10.56 -25.06 -0.30
C GLN A 312 9.25 -24.62 -0.98
N GLN A 313 8.57 -23.64 -0.40
CA GLN A 313 7.32 -23.11 -0.95
C GLN A 313 7.54 -22.47 -2.34
N HIS A 314 8.54 -21.60 -2.47
CA HIS A 314 8.90 -21.03 -3.76
C HIS A 314 9.36 -22.09 -4.77
N TYR A 315 10.15 -23.05 -4.32
CA TYR A 315 10.56 -24.18 -5.18
C TYR A 315 9.33 -24.90 -5.77
N ASN A 316 8.35 -25.25 -4.94
CA ASN A 316 7.14 -25.90 -5.40
C ASN A 316 6.35 -25.03 -6.40
N THR A 317 6.23 -23.73 -6.12
CA THR A 317 5.56 -22.77 -7.00
C THR A 317 6.28 -22.66 -8.35
N PHE A 318 7.61 -22.54 -8.36
CA PHE A 318 8.40 -22.44 -9.58
C PHE A 318 8.33 -23.74 -10.40
N VAL A 319 8.48 -24.90 -9.75
CA VAL A 319 8.36 -26.20 -10.42
C VAL A 319 6.98 -26.36 -11.07
N GLN A 320 5.91 -25.97 -10.38
CA GLN A 320 4.56 -26.04 -10.93
C GLN A 320 4.38 -25.10 -12.12
N ARG A 321 4.89 -23.86 -12.03
CA ARG A 321 4.79 -22.87 -13.11
C ARG A 321 5.64 -23.22 -14.32
N MET A 322 6.78 -23.89 -14.13
CA MET A 322 7.75 -24.24 -15.19
C MET A 322 7.52 -25.64 -15.77
N LYS A 323 6.53 -26.40 -15.28
CA LYS A 323 6.35 -27.84 -15.60
C LYS A 323 6.22 -28.16 -17.11
N ASP A 324 5.66 -27.23 -17.87
CA ASP A 324 5.40 -27.41 -19.31
C ASP A 324 6.55 -26.86 -20.19
N PHE A 325 7.63 -26.40 -19.57
CA PHE A 325 8.80 -25.84 -20.24
C PHE A 325 10.09 -26.58 -19.85
N PRO A 326 11.10 -26.63 -20.73
CA PRO A 326 12.35 -27.31 -20.47
C PRO A 326 13.27 -26.54 -19.51
N VAL A 327 12.74 -26.13 -18.37
CA VAL A 327 13.43 -25.34 -17.33
C VAL A 327 13.65 -26.19 -16.10
N ARG A 328 14.90 -26.36 -15.69
CA ARG A 328 15.22 -27.09 -14.48
C ARG A 328 15.37 -26.15 -13.27
N VAL A 329 14.44 -26.30 -12.32
CA VAL A 329 14.47 -25.64 -11.03
C VAL A 329 15.06 -26.60 -9.98
N ASP A 330 16.00 -26.15 -9.15
CA ASP A 330 16.52 -26.95 -8.05
C ASP A 330 16.55 -26.14 -6.74
N LEU A 331 16.63 -26.87 -5.62
CA LEU A 331 16.54 -26.32 -4.28
C LEU A 331 17.83 -26.56 -3.51
N LEU A 332 18.41 -25.50 -2.92
CA LEU A 332 19.58 -25.60 -2.07
C LEU A 332 19.29 -25.06 -0.67
N CYS A 333 18.87 -25.93 0.21
CA CYS A 333 18.59 -25.63 1.60
C CYS A 333 18.86 -26.86 2.49
N ARG A 334 18.70 -26.71 3.79
CA ARG A 334 18.97 -27.81 4.76
C ARG A 334 18.02 -28.99 4.65
N PHE A 335 16.86 -28.86 3.98
CA PHE A 335 15.95 -29.98 3.71
C PHE A 335 16.52 -30.99 2.72
N ARG A 336 17.54 -30.64 1.96
CA ARG A 336 18.24 -31.53 1.03
C ARG A 336 19.38 -32.26 1.75
N THR A 337 19.49 -33.55 1.51
CA THR A 337 20.61 -34.34 2.02
C THR A 337 21.95 -33.83 1.47
N ALA A 338 23.05 -34.09 2.17
CA ALA A 338 24.37 -33.69 1.72
C ALA A 338 24.70 -34.21 0.29
N SER A 339 24.25 -35.42 -0.04
CA SER A 339 24.40 -36.00 -1.38
C SER A 339 23.63 -35.22 -2.43
N GLN A 340 22.36 -34.88 -2.14
CA GLN A 340 21.53 -34.07 -3.03
C GLN A 340 22.12 -32.68 -3.23
N GLN A 341 22.56 -32.01 -2.17
CA GLN A 341 23.21 -30.68 -2.26
C GLN A 341 24.46 -30.74 -3.15
N LYS A 342 25.31 -31.76 -2.95
CA LYS A 342 26.54 -31.95 -3.75
C LYS A 342 26.19 -32.17 -5.24
N LYS A 343 25.15 -32.95 -5.53
CA LYS A 343 24.66 -33.14 -6.90
C LYS A 343 24.17 -31.82 -7.51
N THR A 344 23.30 -31.08 -6.80
CA THR A 344 22.77 -29.80 -7.25
C THR A 344 23.91 -28.81 -7.54
N ILE A 345 24.90 -28.67 -6.64
CA ILE A 345 26.06 -27.80 -6.84
C ILE A 345 26.90 -28.23 -8.06
N GLY A 346 27.12 -29.52 -8.23
CA GLY A 346 27.83 -30.05 -9.40
C GLY A 346 27.10 -29.77 -10.72
N ASP A 347 25.79 -29.97 -10.74
CA ASP A 347 24.94 -29.71 -11.91
C ASP A 347 24.85 -28.20 -12.20
N LEU A 348 24.77 -27.37 -11.17
CA LEU A 348 24.74 -25.90 -11.29
C LEU A 348 26.01 -25.38 -11.99
N LYS A 349 27.18 -25.87 -11.57
CA LYS A 349 28.48 -25.50 -12.16
C LYS A 349 28.59 -25.91 -13.64
N LYS A 350 27.92 -26.99 -14.03
CA LYS A 350 27.85 -27.45 -15.43
C LYS A 350 26.83 -26.67 -16.27
N GLY A 351 25.97 -25.87 -15.64
CA GLY A 351 24.88 -25.15 -16.30
C GLY A 351 23.66 -26.04 -16.60
N LEU A 352 23.49 -27.14 -15.84
CA LEU A 352 22.36 -28.05 -15.95
C LEU A 352 21.18 -27.67 -15.02
N VAL A 353 21.36 -26.68 -14.16
CA VAL A 353 20.33 -26.08 -13.32
C VAL A 353 20.13 -24.66 -13.78
N ASP A 354 18.92 -24.32 -14.19
CA ASP A 354 18.58 -23.00 -14.72
C ASP A 354 18.21 -22.03 -13.58
N ILE A 355 17.41 -22.49 -12.62
CA ILE A 355 16.96 -21.68 -11.49
C ILE A 355 17.32 -22.39 -10.20
N LEU A 356 18.15 -21.74 -9.36
CA LEU A 356 18.51 -22.23 -8.03
C LEU A 356 17.79 -21.42 -6.98
N ILE A 357 16.89 -22.05 -6.23
CA ILE A 357 16.21 -21.45 -5.09
C ILE A 357 16.87 -21.91 -3.80
N GLY A 358 17.10 -20.99 -2.87
CA GLY A 358 17.67 -21.40 -1.59
C GLY A 358 17.82 -20.26 -0.58
N THR A 359 18.32 -20.65 0.59
CA THR A 359 18.61 -19.73 1.68
C THR A 359 20.05 -19.17 1.53
N HIS A 360 20.59 -18.60 2.60
CA HIS A 360 21.98 -18.14 2.66
C HIS A 360 23.02 -19.19 2.21
N ARG A 361 22.66 -20.47 2.13
CA ARG A 361 23.51 -21.55 1.61
C ARG A 361 23.93 -21.31 0.15
N VAL A 362 23.08 -20.63 -0.64
CA VAL A 362 23.41 -20.23 -2.03
C VAL A 362 24.61 -19.29 -2.10
N LEU A 363 24.86 -18.52 -1.02
CA LEU A 363 25.98 -17.57 -0.92
C LEU A 363 27.31 -18.22 -0.47
N SER A 364 27.37 -19.54 -0.35
CA SER A 364 28.54 -20.24 0.09
C SER A 364 29.58 -20.33 -1.03
N LYS A 365 30.88 -20.36 -0.68
CA LYS A 365 32.03 -20.34 -1.64
C LYS A 365 32.05 -21.52 -2.61
N ASP A 366 31.47 -22.65 -2.21
CA ASP A 366 31.41 -23.88 -3.03
C ASP A 366 30.28 -23.86 -4.08
N VAL A 367 29.38 -22.87 -3.98
CA VAL A 367 28.30 -22.68 -4.95
C VAL A 367 28.80 -21.78 -6.08
N GLN A 368 29.00 -22.35 -7.24
CA GLN A 368 29.46 -21.64 -8.43
C GLN A 368 28.46 -21.81 -9.57
N PHE A 369 27.99 -20.69 -10.09
CA PHE A 369 27.16 -20.65 -11.29
C PHE A 369 28.06 -20.66 -12.53
N LYS A 370 27.61 -21.28 -13.61
CA LYS A 370 28.27 -21.23 -14.89
C LYS A 370 28.10 -19.85 -15.54
N ASP A 371 26.88 -19.34 -15.56
CA ASP A 371 26.52 -18.04 -16.15
C ASP A 371 25.30 -17.42 -15.46
N LEU A 372 25.54 -16.83 -14.29
CA LEU A 372 24.51 -16.16 -13.50
C LEU A 372 24.13 -14.82 -14.13
N GLY A 373 22.87 -14.65 -14.53
CA GLY A 373 22.36 -13.40 -15.12
C GLY A 373 21.42 -12.61 -14.20
N LEU A 374 20.62 -13.30 -13.38
CA LEU A 374 19.63 -12.66 -12.53
C LEU A 374 19.71 -13.16 -11.08
N LEU A 375 19.73 -12.22 -10.13
CA LEU A 375 19.62 -12.47 -8.70
C LEU A 375 18.31 -11.92 -8.18
N ILE A 376 17.44 -12.79 -7.68
CA ILE A 376 16.18 -12.41 -7.04
C ILE A 376 16.35 -12.56 -5.52
N ILE A 377 15.95 -11.55 -4.76
CA ILE A 377 16.09 -11.53 -3.31
C ILE A 377 14.72 -11.24 -2.69
N ASP A 378 14.21 -12.16 -1.91
CA ASP A 378 12.98 -11.94 -1.14
C ASP A 378 13.31 -11.50 0.27
N GLU A 379 12.68 -10.40 0.72
CA GLU A 379 12.84 -9.82 2.07
C GLU A 379 14.32 -9.60 2.47
N GLU A 380 15.07 -8.83 1.65
CA GLU A 380 16.52 -8.54 1.83
C GLU A 380 16.89 -8.09 3.26
N GLN A 381 15.98 -7.39 3.94
CA GLN A 381 16.18 -6.88 5.30
C GLN A 381 16.38 -7.99 6.34
N ARG A 382 15.95 -9.22 6.08
CA ARG A 382 16.04 -10.36 6.98
C ARG A 382 17.37 -11.08 6.94
N PHE A 383 18.21 -10.76 5.97
CA PHE A 383 19.55 -11.33 5.90
C PHE A 383 20.51 -10.63 6.89
N GLY A 384 21.36 -11.40 7.55
CA GLY A 384 22.40 -10.90 8.46
C GLY A 384 23.46 -10.07 7.73
N VAL A 385 24.22 -9.27 8.47
CA VAL A 385 25.24 -8.33 7.94
C VAL A 385 26.21 -9.03 7.00
N THR A 386 26.80 -10.16 7.41
CA THR A 386 27.76 -10.94 6.60
C THR A 386 27.17 -11.43 5.28
N HIS A 387 25.89 -11.81 5.28
CA HIS A 387 25.20 -12.24 4.07
C HIS A 387 24.91 -11.05 3.14
N LYS A 388 24.56 -9.89 3.69
CA LYS A 388 24.35 -8.65 2.92
C LYS A 388 25.62 -8.20 2.19
N GLU A 389 26.79 -8.35 2.80
CA GLU A 389 28.06 -8.06 2.13
C GLU A 389 28.31 -8.99 0.95
N LYS A 390 28.06 -10.29 1.10
CA LYS A 390 28.18 -11.25 -0.01
C LYS A 390 27.18 -10.96 -1.12
N ILE A 391 25.95 -10.65 -0.77
CA ILE A 391 24.92 -10.22 -1.72
C ILE A 391 25.40 -8.97 -2.47
N LYS A 392 25.97 -7.99 -1.76
CA LYS A 392 26.51 -6.77 -2.37
C LYS A 392 27.61 -7.06 -3.39
N GLN A 393 28.49 -8.04 -3.12
CA GLN A 393 29.50 -8.48 -4.07
C GLN A 393 28.91 -9.13 -5.32
N MET A 394 27.88 -9.99 -5.15
CA MET A 394 27.17 -10.61 -6.29
C MET A 394 26.45 -9.58 -7.15
N LYS A 395 25.88 -8.53 -6.54
CA LYS A 395 25.14 -7.46 -7.23
C LYS A 395 25.98 -6.64 -8.22
N GLN A 396 27.28 -6.74 -8.22
CA GLN A 396 28.13 -5.80 -8.98
C GLN A 396 28.05 -5.94 -10.50
N ASN A 397 27.70 -7.13 -11.02
CA ASN A 397 27.79 -7.42 -12.45
C ASN A 397 26.55 -8.15 -13.01
N ILE A 398 25.49 -8.31 -12.25
CA ILE A 398 24.28 -9.02 -12.63
C ILE A 398 23.04 -8.21 -12.30
N ASP A 399 21.97 -8.50 -12.98
CA ASP A 399 20.65 -7.90 -12.70
C ASP A 399 20.11 -8.37 -11.36
N VAL A 400 19.52 -7.45 -10.62
CA VAL A 400 18.97 -7.71 -9.29
C VAL A 400 17.54 -7.25 -9.19
N LEU A 401 16.69 -8.19 -8.77
CA LEU A 401 15.28 -7.93 -8.44
C LEU A 401 15.06 -8.21 -6.96
N THR A 402 14.67 -7.22 -6.18
CA THR A 402 14.39 -7.38 -4.76
C THR A 402 12.90 -7.27 -4.51
N LEU A 403 12.34 -8.21 -3.74
CA LEU A 403 10.93 -8.21 -3.36
C LEU A 403 10.80 -7.87 -1.87
N THR A 404 9.81 -7.05 -1.52
CA THR A 404 9.52 -6.77 -0.11
C THR A 404 8.05 -6.38 0.11
N ALA A 405 7.50 -6.81 1.25
CA ALA A 405 6.17 -6.36 1.68
C ALA A 405 6.24 -5.02 2.43
N THR A 406 7.32 -4.82 3.20
CA THR A 406 7.55 -3.59 3.97
C THR A 406 9.01 -3.19 3.79
N PRO A 407 9.31 -2.24 2.89
CA PRO A 407 10.68 -1.81 2.69
C PRO A 407 11.24 -1.24 3.99
N ILE A 408 12.49 -1.57 4.30
CA ILE A 408 13.16 -0.86 5.39
C ILE A 408 13.28 0.61 5.01
N PRO A 409 13.20 1.51 6.00
CA PRO A 409 13.23 2.94 5.76
C PRO A 409 14.39 3.40 4.86
N ARG A 410 15.60 2.84 5.04
CA ARG A 410 16.76 3.16 4.20
C ARG A 410 16.56 2.78 2.73
N THR A 411 16.05 1.59 2.45
CA THR A 411 15.84 1.10 1.08
C THR A 411 14.74 1.90 0.40
N LEU A 412 13.65 2.20 1.13
CA LEU A 412 12.58 3.06 0.65
C LEU A 412 13.10 4.47 0.36
N HIS A 413 13.90 5.04 1.26
CA HIS A 413 14.50 6.35 1.08
C HIS A 413 15.40 6.41 -0.17
N MET A 414 16.28 5.43 -0.38
CA MET A 414 17.13 5.36 -1.57
C MET A 414 16.32 5.25 -2.87
N SER A 415 15.18 4.56 -2.85
CA SER A 415 14.29 4.44 -4.01
C SER A 415 13.51 5.74 -4.27
N LEU A 416 13.02 6.39 -3.22
CA LEU A 416 12.31 7.66 -3.31
C LEU A 416 13.21 8.80 -3.84
N ILE A 417 14.52 8.74 -3.60
CA ILE A 417 15.51 9.69 -4.13
C ILE A 417 15.94 9.35 -5.58
N GLY A 418 15.41 8.27 -6.17
CA GLY A 418 15.75 7.86 -7.53
C GLY A 418 17.15 7.26 -7.69
N ILE A 419 17.75 6.74 -6.60
CA ILE A 419 19.02 6.01 -6.63
C ILE A 419 18.80 4.54 -6.97
N ARG A 420 17.63 4.01 -6.66
CA ARG A 420 17.21 2.63 -6.94
C ARG A 420 15.84 2.65 -7.61
N ASP A 421 15.69 1.91 -8.70
CA ASP A 421 14.41 1.78 -9.39
C ASP A 421 13.40 1.03 -8.51
N MET A 422 12.14 1.48 -8.50
CA MET A 422 11.09 0.91 -7.67
C MET A 422 9.78 0.81 -8.44
N SER A 423 9.12 -0.33 -8.32
CA SER A 423 7.73 -0.52 -8.74
C SER A 423 6.89 -0.89 -7.53
N VAL A 424 5.70 -0.29 -7.42
CA VAL A 424 4.81 -0.45 -6.27
C VAL A 424 3.54 -1.15 -6.71
N LEU A 425 3.13 -2.16 -5.94
CA LEU A 425 1.87 -2.87 -6.11
C LEU A 425 0.91 -2.38 -5.02
N GLU A 426 0.03 -1.44 -5.35
CA GLU A 426 -0.97 -0.87 -4.43
C GLU A 426 -2.36 -1.48 -4.66
N GLU A 427 -2.61 -1.99 -5.85
CA GLU A 427 -3.88 -2.61 -6.22
C GLU A 427 -3.96 -4.04 -5.72
N ALA A 428 -4.97 -4.31 -4.87
CA ALA A 428 -5.22 -5.66 -4.38
C ALA A 428 -5.81 -6.56 -5.47
N PRO A 429 -5.44 -7.86 -5.52
CA PRO A 429 -6.14 -8.85 -6.34
C PRO A 429 -7.64 -8.90 -6.02
N GLN A 430 -8.47 -9.24 -7.04
CA GLN A 430 -9.93 -9.08 -7.00
C GLN A 430 -10.64 -9.80 -5.85
N ASP A 431 -10.12 -10.92 -5.37
CA ASP A 431 -10.77 -11.77 -4.35
C ASP A 431 -10.33 -11.50 -2.91
N ARG A 432 -9.68 -10.37 -2.64
CA ARG A 432 -9.13 -10.09 -1.33
C ARG A 432 -9.99 -9.12 -0.53
N THR A 433 -10.36 -9.53 0.70
CA THR A 433 -11.10 -8.70 1.65
C THR A 433 -10.17 -8.09 2.70
N PRO A 434 -10.43 -6.86 3.15
CA PRO A 434 -9.68 -6.25 4.25
C PRO A 434 -9.77 -7.08 5.54
N ILE A 435 -8.67 -7.13 6.30
CA ILE A 435 -8.59 -7.87 7.56
C ILE A 435 -9.22 -7.01 8.66
N GLN A 436 -10.26 -7.55 9.31
CA GLN A 436 -10.90 -6.90 10.45
C GLN A 436 -9.93 -6.86 11.63
N THR A 437 -9.48 -5.66 11.98
CA THR A 437 -8.42 -5.47 12.98
C THR A 437 -8.99 -4.85 14.25
N TYR A 438 -8.78 -5.55 15.39
CA TYR A 438 -9.22 -5.12 16.71
C TYR A 438 -8.02 -4.90 17.62
N VAL A 439 -8.00 -3.77 18.34
CA VAL A 439 -7.00 -3.45 19.35
C VAL A 439 -7.71 -3.40 20.69
N MET A 440 -7.32 -4.26 21.62
CA MET A 440 -8.04 -4.42 22.90
C MET A 440 -7.14 -4.92 24.03
N GLU A 441 -7.61 -4.78 25.27
CA GLU A 441 -7.02 -5.45 26.40
C GLU A 441 -7.21 -6.98 26.32
N TYR A 442 -6.22 -7.71 26.82
CA TYR A 442 -6.27 -9.17 26.87
C TYR A 442 -7.48 -9.67 27.69
N ASN A 443 -8.24 -10.57 27.10
CA ASN A 443 -9.40 -11.20 27.73
C ASN A 443 -9.53 -12.65 27.27
N ASP A 444 -9.55 -13.59 28.22
CA ASP A 444 -9.67 -15.03 27.98
C ASP A 444 -10.97 -15.39 27.22
N GLU A 445 -12.08 -14.74 27.53
CA GLU A 445 -13.36 -14.99 26.87
C GLU A 445 -13.31 -14.63 25.39
N MET A 446 -12.70 -13.48 25.07
CA MET A 446 -12.51 -13.06 23.69
C MET A 446 -11.57 -13.98 22.91
N VAL A 447 -10.50 -14.47 23.56
CA VAL A 447 -9.59 -15.46 22.96
C VAL A 447 -10.35 -16.74 22.64
N ARG A 448 -11.13 -17.25 23.60
CA ARG A 448 -11.95 -18.45 23.42
C ARG A 448 -12.95 -18.26 22.28
N GLU A 449 -13.67 -17.15 22.28
CA GLU A 449 -14.67 -16.86 21.25
C GLU A 449 -14.04 -16.76 19.87
N ALA A 450 -12.92 -16.04 19.72
CA ALA A 450 -12.21 -15.88 18.45
C ALA A 450 -11.74 -17.24 17.90
N ILE A 451 -11.19 -18.11 18.75
CA ILE A 451 -10.74 -19.45 18.36
C ILE A 451 -11.95 -20.32 17.98
N SER A 452 -12.95 -20.43 18.86
CA SER A 452 -14.13 -21.28 18.62
C SER A 452 -14.89 -20.87 17.34
N ARG A 453 -15.00 -19.57 17.08
CA ARG A 453 -15.60 -19.04 15.84
C ARG A 453 -14.83 -19.47 14.61
N GLU A 454 -13.49 -19.44 14.65
CA GLU A 454 -12.66 -19.88 13.51
C GLU A 454 -12.79 -21.38 13.28
N LEU A 455 -12.75 -22.18 14.35
CA LEU A 455 -12.90 -23.63 14.26
C LEU A 455 -14.28 -24.04 13.73
N ALA A 456 -15.35 -23.36 14.16
CA ALA A 456 -16.71 -23.60 13.69
C ALA A 456 -16.89 -23.44 12.17
N ARG A 457 -16.06 -22.62 11.54
CA ARG A 457 -16.05 -22.47 10.07
C ARG A 457 -14.95 -23.28 9.37
N GLY A 458 -14.28 -24.21 10.10
CA GLY A 458 -13.23 -25.10 9.60
C GLY A 458 -11.92 -24.39 9.28
N GLY A 459 -11.67 -23.24 9.89
CA GLY A 459 -10.42 -22.47 9.75
C GLY A 459 -9.42 -22.77 10.85
N GLN A 460 -8.23 -22.16 10.74
CA GLN A 460 -7.12 -22.30 11.69
C GLN A 460 -6.74 -20.94 12.28
N VAL A 461 -6.08 -20.97 13.42
CA VAL A 461 -5.72 -19.77 14.18
C VAL A 461 -4.22 -19.68 14.41
N TYR A 462 -3.65 -18.51 14.12
CA TYR A 462 -2.33 -18.12 14.61
C TYR A 462 -2.46 -17.40 15.94
N TYR A 463 -1.73 -17.89 16.93
CA TYR A 463 -1.60 -17.22 18.23
C TYR A 463 -0.14 -16.81 18.43
N VAL A 464 0.15 -15.50 18.38
CA VAL A 464 1.51 -14.97 18.47
C VAL A 464 1.83 -14.60 19.90
N TYR A 465 2.86 -15.24 20.46
CA TYR A 465 3.40 -14.96 21.79
C TYR A 465 4.93 -14.89 21.74
N ASN A 466 5.48 -13.68 21.79
CA ASN A 466 6.90 -13.44 21.48
C ASN A 466 7.84 -13.67 22.68
N ARG A 467 7.64 -14.74 23.45
CA ARG A 467 8.52 -15.15 24.55
C ARG A 467 8.66 -16.67 24.57
N VAL A 468 9.90 -17.15 24.42
CA VAL A 468 10.19 -18.59 24.39
C VAL A 468 9.95 -19.25 25.75
N ASN A 469 10.40 -18.60 26.84
CA ASN A 469 10.41 -19.22 28.18
C ASN A 469 9.04 -19.65 28.71
N ASN A 470 7.97 -18.97 28.31
CA ASN A 470 6.62 -19.21 28.84
C ASN A 470 5.62 -19.63 27.75
N ILE A 471 6.09 -20.02 26.56
CA ILE A 471 5.20 -20.36 25.45
C ILE A 471 4.38 -21.63 25.74
N GLU A 472 4.96 -22.58 26.43
CA GLU A 472 4.26 -23.81 26.87
C GLU A 472 3.13 -23.52 27.85
N GLU A 473 3.34 -22.60 28.81
CA GLU A 473 2.32 -22.19 29.79
C GLU A 473 1.11 -21.56 29.07
N ILE A 474 1.38 -20.65 28.13
CA ILE A 474 0.33 -20.04 27.29
C ILE A 474 -0.37 -21.09 26.43
N THR A 475 0.37 -22.03 25.85
CA THR A 475 -0.23 -23.13 25.07
C THR A 475 -1.16 -23.98 25.94
N ASN A 476 -0.76 -24.30 27.14
CA ASN A 476 -1.59 -25.06 28.09
C ASN A 476 -2.81 -24.24 28.57
N GLN A 477 -2.67 -22.92 28.72
CA GLN A 477 -3.81 -22.04 29.00
C GLN A 477 -4.81 -22.06 27.83
N ILE A 478 -4.37 -21.97 26.60
CA ILE A 478 -5.24 -22.02 25.40
C ILE A 478 -5.93 -23.39 25.31
N ARG A 479 -5.22 -24.51 25.58
CA ARG A 479 -5.80 -25.85 25.61
C ARG A 479 -6.93 -25.97 26.67
N LYS A 480 -6.80 -25.29 27.80
CA LYS A 480 -7.85 -25.23 28.81
C LYS A 480 -9.03 -24.39 28.39
N LEU A 481 -8.79 -23.28 27.66
CA LEU A 481 -9.83 -22.39 27.17
C LEU A 481 -10.66 -23.02 26.04
N VAL A 482 -10.01 -23.80 25.18
CA VAL A 482 -10.64 -24.45 24.01
C VAL A 482 -10.19 -25.92 23.97
N PRO A 483 -10.78 -26.79 24.79
CA PRO A 483 -10.35 -28.19 24.89
C PRO A 483 -10.56 -29.01 23.63
N GLU A 484 -11.48 -28.60 22.78
CA GLU A 484 -11.79 -29.22 21.47
C GLU A 484 -10.73 -28.97 20.40
N ALA A 485 -9.88 -27.97 20.59
CA ALA A 485 -8.87 -27.59 19.60
C ALA A 485 -7.58 -28.39 19.71
N SER A 486 -7.01 -28.81 18.58
CA SER A 486 -5.63 -29.28 18.50
C SER A 486 -4.67 -28.10 18.56
N VAL A 487 -3.97 -27.93 19.68
CA VAL A 487 -3.07 -26.79 19.94
C VAL A 487 -1.62 -27.25 20.00
N ALA A 488 -0.77 -26.67 19.19
CA ALA A 488 0.69 -26.86 19.21
C ALA A 488 1.43 -25.54 19.35
N PHE A 489 2.69 -25.58 19.78
CA PHE A 489 3.53 -24.40 19.83
C PHE A 489 4.81 -24.56 19.01
N ALA A 490 5.36 -23.44 18.53
CA ALA A 490 6.58 -23.40 17.75
C ALA A 490 7.41 -22.15 18.06
N HIS A 491 8.73 -22.30 18.21
CA HIS A 491 9.66 -21.19 18.41
C HIS A 491 11.04 -21.47 17.80
N GLY A 492 11.82 -20.40 17.59
CA GLY A 492 13.09 -20.48 16.88
C GLY A 492 14.24 -21.23 17.57
N GLN A 493 14.06 -21.64 18.86
CA GLN A 493 15.06 -22.44 19.60
C GLN A 493 14.77 -23.95 19.55
N MET A 494 13.63 -24.36 18.96
CA MET A 494 13.34 -25.77 18.71
C MET A 494 14.31 -26.35 17.68
N SER A 495 14.49 -27.68 17.74
CA SER A 495 15.18 -28.38 16.68
C SER A 495 14.44 -28.20 15.33
N GLU A 496 15.18 -28.08 14.24
CA GLU A 496 14.59 -27.87 12.92
C GLU A 496 13.60 -28.97 12.54
N ARG A 497 13.85 -30.22 12.96
CA ARG A 497 12.95 -31.36 12.69
C ARG A 497 11.61 -31.24 13.43
N GLU A 498 11.65 -30.81 14.68
CA GLU A 498 10.44 -30.58 15.48
C GLU A 498 9.61 -29.43 14.91
N LEU A 499 10.30 -28.33 14.58
CA LEU A 499 9.66 -27.17 13.98
C LEU A 499 9.00 -27.53 12.65
N GLU A 500 9.70 -28.29 11.81
CA GLU A 500 9.19 -28.77 10.53
C GLU A 500 7.95 -29.65 10.71
N LYS A 501 8.00 -30.61 11.63
CA LYS A 501 6.86 -31.49 11.91
C LYS A 501 5.62 -30.71 12.32
N ILE A 502 5.79 -29.71 13.22
CA ILE A 502 4.69 -28.87 13.68
C ILE A 502 4.14 -28.02 12.52
N MET A 503 5.01 -27.43 11.73
CA MET A 503 4.59 -26.60 10.59
C MET A 503 3.86 -27.42 9.51
N TYR A 504 4.33 -28.64 9.23
CA TYR A 504 3.61 -29.55 8.33
C TYR A 504 2.24 -29.95 8.88
N GLY A 505 2.15 -30.28 10.17
CA GLY A 505 0.87 -30.60 10.82
C GLY A 505 -0.10 -29.41 10.73
N PHE A 506 0.40 -28.18 10.89
CA PHE A 506 -0.43 -26.99 10.76
C PHE A 506 -0.85 -26.72 9.30
N ILE A 507 0.05 -26.86 8.33
CA ILE A 507 -0.26 -26.72 6.90
C ILE A 507 -1.31 -27.75 6.44
N ASN A 508 -1.21 -28.98 6.94
CA ASN A 508 -2.13 -30.07 6.59
C ASN A 508 -3.46 -30.04 7.35
N GLY A 509 -3.65 -29.09 8.29
CA GLY A 509 -4.88 -28.97 9.06
C GLY A 509 -5.00 -29.96 10.24
N GLU A 510 -3.91 -30.60 10.65
CA GLU A 510 -3.85 -31.48 11.82
C GLU A 510 -3.79 -30.69 13.15
N ILE A 511 -3.38 -29.42 13.06
CA ILE A 511 -3.27 -28.49 14.16
C ILE A 511 -4.22 -27.32 13.90
N ASP A 512 -5.11 -27.04 14.82
CA ASP A 512 -6.10 -25.97 14.70
C ASP A 512 -5.56 -24.62 15.15
N VAL A 513 -4.76 -24.60 16.22
CA VAL A 513 -4.18 -23.39 16.80
C VAL A 513 -2.67 -23.54 16.91
N LEU A 514 -1.94 -22.69 16.22
CA LEU A 514 -0.49 -22.62 16.32
C LEU A 514 -0.06 -21.45 17.21
N VAL A 515 0.42 -21.75 18.41
CA VAL A 515 1.04 -20.77 19.31
C VAL A 515 2.49 -20.61 18.89
N SER A 516 2.90 -19.42 18.51
CA SER A 516 4.26 -19.22 18.00
C SER A 516 4.88 -17.89 18.38
N THR A 517 6.19 -17.85 18.40
CA THR A 517 6.92 -16.59 18.39
C THR A 517 6.81 -15.94 17.01
N THR A 518 7.51 -14.85 16.77
CA THR A 518 7.53 -14.16 15.47
C THR A 518 8.06 -15.00 14.29
N ILE A 519 8.31 -16.29 14.49
CA ILE A 519 8.76 -17.21 13.44
C ILE A 519 7.79 -17.28 12.24
N ILE A 520 6.49 -17.08 12.49
CA ILE A 520 5.47 -17.03 11.43
C ILE A 520 5.56 -15.77 10.54
N GLU A 521 6.31 -14.77 10.97
CA GLU A 521 6.59 -13.56 10.19
C GLU A 521 7.33 -13.87 8.87
N THR A 522 7.87 -15.10 8.72
CA THR A 522 8.78 -15.52 7.65
C THR A 522 8.14 -15.90 6.32
N GLY A 523 6.93 -15.47 6.01
CA GLY A 523 6.41 -15.55 4.63
C GLY A 523 5.51 -16.76 4.30
N LEU A 524 5.25 -17.66 5.25
CA LEU A 524 4.40 -18.82 5.03
C LEU A 524 3.00 -18.44 4.56
N ASP A 525 2.55 -19.11 3.53
CA ASP A 525 1.20 -18.99 3.00
C ASP A 525 0.35 -20.17 3.45
N ILE A 526 -0.59 -19.91 4.36
CA ILE A 526 -1.57 -20.90 4.82
C ILE A 526 -2.96 -20.28 4.63
N SER A 527 -3.60 -20.68 3.56
CA SER A 527 -4.88 -20.13 3.11
C SER A 527 -6.03 -20.37 4.11
N ASN A 528 -5.92 -21.42 4.93
CA ASN A 528 -6.95 -21.79 5.91
C ASN A 528 -6.80 -21.04 7.27
N ALA A 529 -5.69 -20.36 7.52
CA ALA A 529 -5.50 -19.56 8.73
C ALA A 529 -6.07 -18.15 8.53
N ASN A 530 -7.27 -17.90 9.05
CA ASN A 530 -7.98 -16.63 8.86
C ASN A 530 -8.18 -15.83 10.15
N THR A 531 -7.71 -16.33 11.28
CA THR A 531 -7.71 -15.58 12.56
C THR A 531 -6.30 -15.50 13.12
N MET A 532 -5.89 -14.28 13.47
CA MET A 532 -4.62 -13.96 14.13
C MET A 532 -4.89 -13.35 15.50
N ILE A 533 -4.25 -13.86 16.54
CA ILE A 533 -4.27 -13.28 17.88
C ILE A 533 -2.84 -12.94 18.27
N ILE A 534 -2.56 -11.70 18.63
CA ILE A 534 -1.25 -11.23 19.06
C ILE A 534 -1.35 -10.84 20.54
N HIS A 535 -0.69 -11.58 21.42
CA HIS A 535 -0.86 -11.47 22.88
C HIS A 535 -0.28 -10.18 23.47
N ASP A 536 0.96 -9.84 23.15
CA ASP A 536 1.68 -8.65 23.63
C ASP A 536 1.94 -7.67 22.47
N ALA A 537 0.90 -7.21 21.77
CA ALA A 537 1.01 -6.36 20.57
C ALA A 537 1.73 -5.03 20.84
N ASP A 538 1.63 -4.49 22.05
CA ASP A 538 2.31 -3.26 22.48
C ASP A 538 3.85 -3.38 22.54
N GLN A 539 4.39 -4.59 22.54
CA GLN A 539 5.84 -4.85 22.52
C GLN A 539 6.42 -4.93 21.10
N MET A 540 5.57 -4.92 20.06
CA MET A 540 5.99 -5.14 18.69
C MET A 540 6.13 -3.83 17.91
N GLY A 541 7.00 -3.84 16.88
CA GLY A 541 7.14 -2.75 15.94
C GLY A 541 5.95 -2.67 14.98
N LEU A 542 5.68 -1.48 14.43
CA LEU A 542 4.55 -1.26 13.53
C LEU A 542 4.65 -2.12 12.26
N SER A 543 5.81 -2.14 11.60
CA SER A 543 6.06 -2.99 10.43
C SER A 543 5.90 -4.48 10.74
N GLN A 544 6.29 -4.91 11.96
CA GLN A 544 6.15 -6.29 12.42
C GLN A 544 4.67 -6.67 12.60
N LEU A 545 3.89 -5.81 13.27
CA LEU A 545 2.45 -6.00 13.42
C LEU A 545 1.74 -6.09 12.06
N TYR A 546 2.16 -5.25 11.13
CA TYR A 546 1.60 -5.25 9.78
C TYR A 546 1.92 -6.55 9.02
N GLN A 547 3.16 -7.02 9.08
CA GLN A 547 3.57 -8.28 8.46
C GLN A 547 2.84 -9.47 9.06
N LEU A 548 2.70 -9.53 10.40
CA LEU A 548 1.93 -10.57 11.08
C LEU A 548 0.47 -10.53 10.67
N ARG A 549 -0.17 -9.36 10.71
CA ARG A 549 -1.55 -9.19 10.23
C ARG A 549 -1.74 -9.72 8.81
N GLY A 550 -0.80 -9.45 7.92
CA GLY A 550 -0.83 -9.92 6.53
C GLY A 550 -0.67 -11.44 6.35
N ARG A 551 -0.45 -12.22 7.42
CA ARG A 551 -0.39 -13.69 7.37
C ARG A 551 -1.77 -14.34 7.33
N VAL A 552 -2.82 -13.63 7.64
CA VAL A 552 -4.22 -14.06 7.49
C VAL A 552 -4.91 -13.32 6.35
N GLY A 553 -6.10 -13.76 5.94
CA GLY A 553 -6.86 -13.13 4.85
C GLY A 553 -6.30 -13.42 3.46
N ARG A 554 -5.84 -14.64 3.24
CA ARG A 554 -5.34 -15.13 1.94
C ARG A 554 -6.35 -16.02 1.21
N SER A 555 -7.57 -16.04 1.68
CA SER A 555 -8.71 -16.73 1.09
C SER A 555 -9.86 -15.74 0.88
N ASN A 556 -10.91 -16.17 0.22
CA ASN A 556 -12.15 -15.42 0.06
C ASN A 556 -12.98 -15.28 1.36
N ARG A 557 -12.45 -15.76 2.50
CA ARG A 557 -13.10 -15.67 3.82
C ARG A 557 -12.65 -14.42 4.55
N THR A 558 -13.56 -13.79 5.28
CA THR A 558 -13.23 -12.67 6.16
C THR A 558 -12.20 -13.10 7.22
N ALA A 559 -11.11 -12.38 7.31
CA ALA A 559 -10.06 -12.62 8.27
C ALA A 559 -10.10 -11.61 9.42
N TYR A 560 -9.60 -12.05 10.58
CA TYR A 560 -9.61 -11.28 11.82
C TYR A 560 -8.21 -11.21 12.43
N ALA A 561 -7.86 -10.04 12.95
CA ALA A 561 -6.62 -9.81 13.69
C ALA A 561 -6.95 -9.14 15.03
N PHE A 562 -6.66 -9.83 16.12
CA PHE A 562 -6.83 -9.34 17.47
C PHE A 562 -5.47 -8.96 18.04
N LEU A 563 -5.23 -7.67 18.20
CA LEU A 563 -4.00 -7.13 18.77
C LEU A 563 -4.27 -6.82 20.23
N MET A 564 -3.78 -7.70 21.10
CA MET A 564 -4.06 -7.64 22.53
C MET A 564 -2.86 -7.08 23.30
N TYR A 565 -3.13 -6.33 24.35
CA TYR A 565 -2.13 -5.86 25.30
C TYR A 565 -2.58 -6.18 26.73
N ARG A 566 -1.64 -6.21 27.69
CA ARG A 566 -1.95 -6.64 29.06
C ARG A 566 -3.00 -5.77 29.72
N ARG A 567 -3.93 -6.40 30.43
CA ARG A 567 -4.97 -5.74 31.20
C ARG A 567 -4.35 -4.81 32.26
N ASN A 568 -4.95 -3.64 32.45
CA ASN A 568 -4.53 -2.60 33.39
C ASN A 568 -3.09 -2.07 33.18
N LYS A 569 -2.53 -2.20 31.98
CA LYS A 569 -1.22 -1.66 31.65
C LYS A 569 -1.36 -0.27 31.04
N MET A 570 -0.73 0.73 31.65
CA MET A 570 -0.52 2.01 30.96
C MET A 570 0.42 1.79 29.75
N LEU A 571 -0.08 2.03 28.56
CA LEU A 571 0.71 1.95 27.35
C LEU A 571 1.71 3.11 27.28
N LYS A 572 2.90 2.85 26.78
CA LYS A 572 3.83 3.91 26.42
C LYS A 572 3.27 4.66 25.21
N GLU A 573 3.44 5.96 25.15
CA GLU A 573 2.94 6.83 24.07
C GLU A 573 3.29 6.28 22.66
N ILE A 574 4.52 5.78 22.48
CA ILE A 574 4.94 5.18 21.20
C ILE A 574 4.17 3.88 20.89
N ALA A 575 3.88 3.05 21.88
CA ALA A 575 3.11 1.82 21.69
C ALA A 575 1.66 2.13 21.33
N GLU A 576 1.06 3.12 21.99
CA GLU A 576 -0.29 3.61 21.70
C GLU A 576 -0.38 4.14 20.25
N LYS A 577 0.57 4.99 19.83
CA LYS A 577 0.64 5.50 18.46
C LYS A 577 0.78 4.40 17.41
N ARG A 578 1.56 3.34 17.68
CA ARG A 578 1.68 2.18 16.79
C ARG A 578 0.39 1.39 16.67
N LEU A 579 -0.26 1.11 17.80
CA LEU A 579 -1.53 0.38 17.84
C LEU A 579 -2.65 1.19 17.19
N HIS A 580 -2.64 2.51 17.33
CA HIS A 580 -3.57 3.39 16.64
C HIS A 580 -3.33 3.35 15.12
N ALA A 581 -2.09 3.48 14.68
CA ALA A 581 -1.74 3.43 13.27
C ALA A 581 -2.16 2.11 12.60
N ILE A 582 -1.90 0.94 13.22
CA ILE A 582 -2.29 -0.35 12.65
C ILE A 582 -3.81 -0.53 12.56
N ARG A 583 -4.57 0.11 13.46
CA ARG A 583 -6.03 0.15 13.42
C ARG A 583 -6.56 1.07 12.32
N GLU A 584 -5.88 2.17 12.06
CA GLU A 584 -6.24 3.17 11.07
C GLU A 584 -5.99 2.66 9.63
N PHE A 585 -4.82 2.06 9.40
CA PHE A 585 -4.46 1.48 8.12
C PHE A 585 -5.05 0.08 7.92
N THR A 586 -6.37 -0.02 7.82
CA THR A 586 -7.09 -1.27 7.57
C THR A 586 -7.25 -1.60 6.10
N GLU A 587 -7.11 -0.62 5.22
CA GLU A 587 -7.20 -0.79 3.78
C GLU A 587 -6.07 -1.67 3.25
N LEU A 588 -6.38 -2.44 2.22
CA LEU A 588 -5.39 -3.20 1.45
C LEU A 588 -4.45 -2.23 0.72
N GLY A 589 -3.17 -2.59 0.56
CA GLY A 589 -2.18 -1.73 -0.10
C GLY A 589 -1.50 -0.72 0.84
N SER A 590 -1.71 -0.81 2.15
CA SER A 590 -1.15 0.15 3.11
C SER A 590 0.32 -0.07 3.48
N GLY A 591 1.03 -1.04 2.88
CA GLY A 591 2.41 -1.42 3.26
C GLY A 591 3.42 -0.28 3.21
N ILE A 592 3.38 0.54 2.17
CA ILE A 592 4.24 1.74 2.07
C ILE A 592 3.83 2.80 3.09
N LYS A 593 2.54 3.05 3.27
CA LYS A 593 2.02 3.99 4.27
C LYS A 593 2.47 3.60 5.68
N ILE A 594 2.41 2.31 5.99
CA ILE A 594 2.91 1.74 7.25
C ILE A 594 4.43 1.89 7.38
N ALA A 595 5.20 1.64 6.33
CA ALA A 595 6.65 1.82 6.34
C ALA A 595 7.02 3.29 6.58
N MET A 596 6.31 4.22 5.95
CA MET A 596 6.47 5.66 6.17
C MET A 596 6.07 6.04 7.60
N ARG A 597 4.97 5.51 8.12
CA ARG A 597 4.52 5.77 9.49
C ARG A 597 5.47 5.19 10.54
N ASP A 598 6.04 4.01 10.28
CA ASP A 598 7.07 3.42 11.15
C ASP A 598 8.35 4.26 11.16
N LEU A 599 8.72 4.83 10.01
CA LEU A 599 9.81 5.79 9.87
C LEU A 599 9.56 7.06 10.72
N GLU A 600 8.37 7.63 10.63
CA GLU A 600 7.97 8.79 11.44
C GLU A 600 8.02 8.48 12.95
N LEU A 601 7.50 7.32 13.37
CA LEU A 601 7.43 6.94 14.78
C LEU A 601 8.78 6.54 15.39
N ARG A 602 9.66 5.94 14.62
CA ARG A 602 11.03 5.62 15.05
C ARG A 602 11.95 6.82 14.99
N GLY A 603 11.57 7.80 14.17
CA GLY A 603 12.44 8.88 13.76
C GLY A 603 13.50 8.42 12.77
N ALA A 604 13.84 9.29 11.85
CA ALA A 604 14.83 9.04 10.82
C ALA A 604 16.29 8.86 11.32
N GLY A 605 16.48 8.77 12.64
CA GLY A 605 17.74 8.92 13.33
C GLY A 605 18.83 7.87 13.11
N ASN A 606 18.51 6.71 12.53
CA ASN A 606 19.48 5.64 12.29
C ASN A 606 19.61 5.23 10.82
N LEU A 607 19.01 6.00 9.90
CA LEU A 607 18.89 5.57 8.51
C LEU A 607 20.18 5.72 7.69
N LEU A 608 20.95 6.78 7.94
CA LEU A 608 22.05 7.20 7.10
C LEU A 608 23.35 7.52 7.89
N GLY A 609 23.37 7.26 9.21
CA GLY A 609 24.48 7.61 10.09
C GLY A 609 24.14 8.72 11.08
N ALA A 610 24.92 8.82 12.17
CA ALA A 610 24.63 9.74 13.27
C ALA A 610 24.68 11.24 12.88
N GLU A 611 25.44 11.59 11.85
CA GLU A 611 25.61 12.98 11.39
C GLU A 611 24.37 13.49 10.63
N GLN A 612 23.70 12.63 9.88
CA GLN A 612 22.51 13.00 9.10
C GLN A 612 21.24 13.15 9.95
N HIS A 613 21.21 12.57 11.13
CA HIS A 613 20.12 12.67 12.09
C HIS A 613 19.80 14.11 12.46
N GLY A 614 20.81 14.90 12.81
CA GLY A 614 20.64 16.30 13.19
C GLY A 614 20.11 17.20 12.09
N HIS A 615 20.31 16.83 10.82
CA HIS A 615 19.89 17.61 9.67
C HIS A 615 18.42 17.40 9.32
N MET A 616 17.95 16.15 9.38
CA MET A 616 16.53 15.82 9.21
C MET A 616 15.66 16.40 10.34
N GLU A 617 16.15 16.34 11.59
CA GLU A 617 15.44 16.99 12.70
C GLU A 617 15.35 18.52 12.56
N ALA A 618 16.31 19.15 11.90
CA ALA A 618 16.33 20.59 11.75
C ALA A 618 15.26 21.13 10.79
N VAL A 619 14.91 20.39 9.73
CA VAL A 619 13.98 20.85 8.67
C VAL A 619 12.74 19.98 8.52
N GLY A 620 12.69 18.82 9.17
CA GLY A 620 11.65 17.82 9.01
C GLY A 620 11.91 16.87 7.82
N TYR A 621 11.31 15.67 7.89
CA TYR A 621 11.61 14.58 6.95
C TYR A 621 11.26 14.93 5.50
N ASP A 622 10.06 15.45 5.25
CA ASP A 622 9.56 15.68 3.88
C ASP A 622 10.41 16.77 3.17
N LEU A 623 10.72 17.87 3.86
CA LEU A 623 11.55 18.92 3.29
C LEU A 623 12.98 18.44 3.07
N TYR A 624 13.53 17.63 3.98
CA TYR A 624 14.84 17.01 3.81
C TYR A 624 14.88 16.10 2.57
N CYS A 625 13.87 15.25 2.38
CA CYS A 625 13.78 14.39 1.19
C CYS A 625 13.65 15.19 -0.11
N LYS A 626 12.86 16.26 -0.11
CA LYS A 626 12.75 17.17 -1.26
C LYS A 626 14.11 17.77 -1.62
N MET A 627 14.82 18.33 -0.62
CA MET A 627 16.15 18.93 -0.82
C MET A 627 17.17 17.90 -1.31
N LEU A 628 17.13 16.67 -0.80
CA LEU A 628 18.06 15.61 -1.21
C LEU A 628 17.77 15.14 -2.64
N ASN A 629 16.49 15.01 -3.01
CA ASN A 629 16.11 14.67 -4.39
C ASN A 629 16.58 15.73 -5.39
N GLU A 630 16.34 17.01 -5.08
CA GLU A 630 16.83 18.14 -5.89
C GLU A 630 18.36 18.09 -6.06
N ALA A 631 19.10 17.90 -4.96
CA ALA A 631 20.55 17.80 -4.98
C ALA A 631 21.08 16.59 -5.79
N VAL A 632 20.40 15.44 -5.71
CA VAL A 632 20.76 14.25 -6.51
C VAL A 632 20.49 14.50 -8.00
N GLN A 633 19.41 15.19 -8.36
CA GLN A 633 19.14 15.55 -9.76
C GLN A 633 20.18 16.54 -10.29
N GLU A 634 20.52 17.59 -9.52
CA GLU A 634 21.61 18.52 -9.84
C GLU A 634 22.95 17.77 -10.06
N ALA A 635 23.30 16.85 -9.15
CA ALA A 635 24.53 16.07 -9.23
C ALA A 635 24.56 15.09 -10.42
N LYS A 636 23.39 14.65 -10.91
CA LYS A 636 23.23 13.88 -12.15
C LYS A 636 23.32 14.74 -13.42
N GLY A 637 23.45 16.05 -13.31
CA GLY A 637 23.48 16.98 -14.43
C GLY A 637 22.13 17.23 -15.08
N ILE A 638 21.04 16.88 -14.37
CA ILE A 638 19.67 17.20 -14.80
C ILE A 638 19.38 18.62 -14.33
N GLU A 639 19.07 19.53 -15.25
CA GLU A 639 18.60 20.87 -14.87
C GLU A 639 17.34 20.74 -14.02
N VAL A 640 17.49 20.97 -12.73
CA VAL A 640 16.34 21.09 -11.82
C VAL A 640 15.75 22.48 -12.08
N GLN A 641 14.59 22.52 -12.69
CA GLN A 641 13.83 23.78 -12.78
C GLN A 641 13.55 24.24 -11.36
N GLU A 642 13.94 25.48 -11.04
CA GLU A 642 13.59 26.05 -9.74
C GLU A 642 12.08 25.96 -9.55
N ASP A 643 11.68 25.26 -8.48
CA ASP A 643 10.28 25.07 -8.11
C ASP A 643 9.74 26.45 -7.74
N PHE A 644 8.94 27.04 -8.60
CA PHE A 644 8.27 28.32 -8.37
C PHE A 644 6.82 28.07 -7.96
N GLU A 645 6.30 28.92 -7.12
CA GLU A 645 4.91 28.84 -6.66
C GLU A 645 4.03 29.74 -7.51
N THR A 646 2.88 29.22 -7.90
CA THR A 646 1.82 30.00 -8.51
C THR A 646 0.74 30.29 -7.46
N THR A 647 0.50 31.57 -7.22
CA THR A 647 -0.58 32.03 -6.34
C THR A 647 -1.75 32.55 -7.16
N ILE A 648 -2.97 32.15 -6.77
CA ILE A 648 -4.20 32.64 -7.37
C ILE A 648 -5.00 33.38 -6.32
N ASP A 649 -5.14 34.68 -6.44
CA ASP A 649 -5.94 35.52 -5.53
C ASP A 649 -7.07 36.20 -6.30
N LEU A 650 -8.23 35.54 -6.28
CA LEU A 650 -9.48 36.02 -6.90
C LEU A 650 -10.50 36.36 -5.83
N GLN A 651 -11.31 37.39 -6.08
CA GLN A 651 -12.41 37.79 -5.19
C GLN A 651 -13.65 36.94 -5.39
N ILE A 652 -13.52 35.63 -5.14
CA ILE A 652 -14.61 34.66 -5.28
C ILE A 652 -14.76 33.79 -4.05
N ASN A 653 -16.02 33.42 -3.73
CA ASN A 653 -16.31 32.46 -2.67
C ASN A 653 -15.97 31.04 -3.13
N ALA A 654 -14.78 30.54 -2.82
CA ALA A 654 -14.26 29.25 -3.20
C ALA A 654 -13.74 28.53 -1.94
N TYR A 655 -14.60 27.71 -1.33
CA TYR A 655 -14.28 26.94 -0.12
C TYR A 655 -15.22 25.73 0.03
N ILE A 656 -14.90 24.83 0.96
CA ILE A 656 -15.69 23.64 1.25
C ILE A 656 -16.64 23.94 2.42
N PRO A 657 -17.99 24.01 2.18
CA PRO A 657 -18.97 24.25 3.24
C PRO A 657 -19.00 23.11 4.27
N GLU A 658 -19.18 23.45 5.56
CA GLU A 658 -19.33 22.46 6.65
C GLU A 658 -20.50 21.51 6.43
N LYS A 659 -21.60 22.00 5.81
CA LYS A 659 -22.75 21.14 5.46
C LYS A 659 -22.43 20.07 4.39
N TYR A 660 -21.40 20.32 3.58
CA TYR A 660 -21.00 19.39 2.53
C TYR A 660 -19.99 18.35 3.06
N ILE A 661 -18.97 18.81 3.79
CA ILE A 661 -18.00 17.95 4.47
C ILE A 661 -17.91 18.41 5.95
N PRO A 662 -18.67 17.77 6.86
CA PRO A 662 -18.70 18.19 8.28
C PRO A 662 -17.44 17.81 9.04
N ASN A 663 -16.74 16.77 8.61
CA ASN A 663 -15.53 16.29 9.28
C ASN A 663 -14.33 17.12 8.83
N GLU A 664 -13.69 17.82 9.78
CA GLU A 664 -12.54 18.69 9.51
C GLU A 664 -11.35 17.95 8.92
N TYR A 665 -11.12 16.71 9.35
CA TYR A 665 -10.09 15.84 8.84
C TYR A 665 -10.32 15.50 7.35
N GLN A 666 -11.53 15.08 6.98
CA GLN A 666 -11.88 14.82 5.58
C GLN A 666 -11.83 16.10 4.74
N LYS A 667 -12.19 17.23 5.33
CA LYS A 667 -12.12 18.54 4.68
C LYS A 667 -10.67 18.90 4.36
N LEU A 668 -9.73 18.68 5.30
CA LEU A 668 -8.31 18.91 5.11
C LEU A 668 -7.71 17.99 4.03
N ASP A 669 -8.06 16.70 4.03
CA ASP A 669 -7.65 15.74 3.00
C ASP A 669 -8.12 16.17 1.60
N VAL A 670 -9.37 16.60 1.49
CA VAL A 670 -9.91 17.10 0.22
C VAL A 670 -9.19 18.37 -0.25
N TYR A 671 -8.90 19.33 0.64
CA TYR A 671 -8.11 20.51 0.29
C TYR A 671 -6.71 20.16 -0.19
N LYS A 672 -6.04 19.22 0.48
CA LYS A 672 -4.72 18.74 0.09
C LYS A 672 -4.71 18.13 -1.32
N ARG A 673 -5.72 17.36 -1.64
CA ARG A 673 -5.87 16.73 -2.95
C ARG A 673 -6.24 17.74 -4.03
N ILE A 674 -7.06 18.72 -3.72
CA ILE A 674 -7.39 19.85 -4.63
C ILE A 674 -6.14 20.69 -4.89
N ALA A 675 -5.34 20.99 -3.88
CA ALA A 675 -4.09 21.74 -4.03
C ALA A 675 -3.07 21.04 -4.93
N ALA A 676 -3.14 19.71 -5.01
CA ALA A 676 -2.25 18.87 -5.81
C ALA A 676 -2.72 18.62 -7.25
N ILE A 677 -3.79 19.25 -7.71
CA ILE A 677 -4.31 19.13 -9.09
C ILE A 677 -3.32 19.79 -10.05
N GLU A 678 -2.84 19.04 -11.04
CA GLU A 678 -1.88 19.49 -12.07
C GLU A 678 -2.51 19.59 -13.48
N SER A 679 -3.73 19.07 -13.66
CA SER A 679 -4.41 19.08 -14.96
C SER A 679 -5.92 19.24 -14.84
N ARG A 680 -6.56 19.61 -15.96
CA ARG A 680 -8.03 19.67 -16.02
C ARG A 680 -8.67 18.29 -15.88
N GLU A 681 -8.04 17.26 -16.39
CA GLU A 681 -8.51 15.87 -16.24
C GLU A 681 -8.52 15.45 -14.77
N GLU A 682 -7.50 15.82 -13.99
CA GLU A 682 -7.46 15.55 -12.54
C GLU A 682 -8.52 16.33 -11.76
N MET A 683 -8.84 17.53 -12.21
CA MET A 683 -9.96 18.31 -11.64
C MET A 683 -11.29 17.59 -11.88
N GLU A 684 -11.54 17.08 -13.09
CA GLU A 684 -12.76 16.35 -13.44
C GLU A 684 -12.86 15.04 -12.63
N ASP A 685 -11.75 14.31 -12.49
CA ASP A 685 -11.67 13.11 -11.66
C ASP A 685 -11.97 13.41 -10.18
N MET A 686 -11.42 14.52 -9.66
CA MET A 686 -11.69 14.96 -8.29
C MET A 686 -13.14 15.35 -8.09
N ALA A 687 -13.75 16.02 -9.07
CA ALA A 687 -15.18 16.36 -9.04
C ALA A 687 -16.05 15.10 -9.02
N GLU A 688 -15.71 14.09 -9.82
CA GLU A 688 -16.45 12.83 -9.85
C GLU A 688 -16.34 12.10 -8.50
N GLU A 689 -15.14 12.04 -7.92
CA GLU A 689 -14.94 11.44 -6.59
C GLU A 689 -15.69 12.16 -5.47
N LEU A 690 -15.67 13.50 -5.47
CA LEU A 690 -16.42 14.28 -4.50
C LEU A 690 -17.93 14.01 -4.61
N THR A 691 -18.44 13.88 -5.84
CA THR A 691 -19.83 13.50 -6.07
C THR A 691 -20.15 12.11 -5.53
N ASP A 692 -19.24 11.15 -5.74
CA ASP A 692 -19.42 9.78 -5.25
C ASP A 692 -19.38 9.68 -3.73
N ARG A 693 -18.53 10.48 -3.08
CA ARG A 693 -18.32 10.43 -1.63
C ARG A 693 -19.31 11.28 -0.83
N PHE A 694 -19.66 12.44 -1.33
CA PHE A 694 -20.40 13.46 -0.57
C PHE A 694 -21.69 13.94 -1.26
N GLY A 695 -21.99 13.45 -2.48
CA GLY A 695 -23.16 13.86 -3.24
C GLY A 695 -22.91 15.06 -4.14
N ASP A 696 -23.99 15.75 -4.56
CA ASP A 696 -23.91 16.87 -5.50
C ASP A 696 -22.97 17.98 -5.00
N ILE A 697 -22.07 18.41 -5.88
CA ILE A 697 -21.04 19.41 -5.55
C ILE A 697 -21.68 20.80 -5.42
N PRO A 698 -21.50 21.51 -4.30
CA PRO A 698 -21.95 22.88 -4.16
C PRO A 698 -21.17 23.83 -5.08
N LYS A 699 -21.82 24.89 -5.59
CA LYS A 699 -21.19 25.91 -6.45
C LYS A 699 -19.87 26.51 -5.89
N LYS A 700 -19.73 26.58 -4.55
CA LYS A 700 -18.51 27.09 -3.90
C LYS A 700 -17.33 26.11 -4.06
N VAL A 701 -17.60 24.81 -4.07
CA VAL A 701 -16.61 23.76 -4.30
C VAL A 701 -16.28 23.61 -5.79
N GLU A 702 -17.26 23.77 -6.69
CA GLU A 702 -17.01 23.84 -8.14
C GLU A 702 -15.99 24.96 -8.46
N LYS A 703 -16.24 26.16 -7.92
CA LYS A 703 -15.31 27.28 -8.08
C LYS A 703 -13.92 27.00 -7.50
N LEU A 704 -13.84 26.27 -6.38
CA LEU A 704 -12.57 25.89 -5.79
C LEU A 704 -11.79 24.94 -6.72
N LEU A 705 -12.47 23.99 -7.35
CA LEU A 705 -11.88 23.08 -8.35
C LEU A 705 -11.43 23.86 -9.61
N GLU A 706 -12.22 24.82 -10.07
CA GLU A 706 -11.84 25.68 -11.19
C GLU A 706 -10.61 26.54 -10.88
N VAL A 707 -10.50 27.08 -9.65
CA VAL A 707 -9.30 27.81 -9.20
C VAL A 707 -8.08 26.91 -9.18
N ALA A 708 -8.22 25.66 -8.73
CA ALA A 708 -7.12 24.69 -8.74
C ALA A 708 -6.67 24.36 -10.17
N ALA A 709 -7.60 24.16 -11.10
CA ALA A 709 -7.27 23.94 -12.51
C ALA A 709 -6.59 25.18 -13.15
N LEU A 710 -7.06 26.39 -12.80
CA LEU A 710 -6.43 27.63 -13.24
C LEU A 710 -5.00 27.77 -12.69
N LYS A 711 -4.78 27.45 -11.39
CA LYS A 711 -3.45 27.40 -10.76
C LYS A 711 -2.53 26.44 -11.54
N ALA A 712 -3.01 25.26 -11.87
CA ALA A 712 -2.24 24.28 -12.65
C ALA A 712 -1.86 24.79 -14.05
N GLN A 713 -2.80 25.40 -14.77
CA GLN A 713 -2.53 25.99 -16.09
C GLN A 713 -1.56 27.16 -16.02
N ALA A 714 -1.75 28.06 -15.05
CA ALA A 714 -0.84 29.21 -14.83
C ALA A 714 0.58 28.73 -14.49
N HIS A 715 0.70 27.70 -13.65
CA HIS A 715 1.98 27.08 -13.32
C HIS A 715 2.69 26.49 -14.53
N GLN A 716 1.97 25.80 -15.42
CA GLN A 716 2.53 25.25 -16.67
C GLN A 716 3.03 26.36 -17.63
N LEU A 717 2.48 27.56 -17.53
CA LEU A 717 2.87 28.74 -18.31
C LEU A 717 3.89 29.63 -17.59
N TYR A 718 4.49 29.18 -16.49
CA TYR A 718 5.46 29.91 -15.68
C TYR A 718 4.93 31.23 -15.08
N VAL A 719 3.62 31.31 -14.84
CA VAL A 719 2.99 32.46 -14.19
C VAL A 719 3.08 32.29 -12.67
N THR A 720 3.71 33.22 -11.98
CA THR A 720 3.93 33.18 -10.52
C THR A 720 2.75 33.71 -9.70
N ALA A 721 1.96 34.62 -10.24
CA ALA A 721 0.80 35.18 -9.54
C ALA A 721 -0.31 35.58 -10.51
N VAL A 722 -1.57 35.31 -10.13
CA VAL A 722 -2.77 35.80 -10.77
C VAL A 722 -3.59 36.53 -9.71
N GLU A 723 -3.68 37.84 -9.79
CA GLU A 723 -4.39 38.68 -8.84
C GLU A 723 -5.52 39.47 -9.52
N GLN A 724 -6.69 39.43 -8.91
CA GLN A 724 -7.80 40.30 -9.34
C GLN A 724 -7.66 41.63 -8.64
N LYS A 725 -7.35 42.71 -9.40
CA LYS A 725 -7.40 44.07 -8.94
C LYS A 725 -8.74 44.64 -9.38
N GLY A 726 -9.57 45.09 -8.41
CA GLY A 726 -10.93 45.57 -8.60
C GLY A 726 -11.14 46.64 -9.63
#